data_1a905aad5bb8589a0e22104f5cf6e9b3
#
_entry.id   1a905aad5bb8589a0e22104f5cf6e9b3
#
_cell.length_a   1.000
_cell.length_b   1.000
_cell.length_c   1.000
_cell.angle_alpha   90.00
_cell.angle_beta   90.00
_cell.angle_gamma   90.00
#
_symmetry.space_group_name_H-M   'P 1'
#
loop_
_entity.id
_entity.type
_entity.pdbx_description
1 polymer ?
#
loop_
_entity_poly.entity_id
_entity_poly.type
_entity_poly.pdbx_seq_one_letter_code
_entity_poly.pdbx_strand_id
1 'polypeptide(L)'
;MAAVSFVRAVPVALALAFLAAAPSSLLAQGMSGAAPSPDPRVGLRAGQYDAAEATWNMRVLSRTKPSEKFVTSTNSDFSFTGKYVIQGSYNGYQIWDISNPAQPALAIAYYCPASQSDVSVFKNLLFVSGEGNSGRLDCGAEGVRDTVSKDRLRGVRIFDISDIKAPKYVGNVQTCRGSHTHTVLEDPKDKENVYIYVSGSAGIRSPSELPGCVRADPSADANSALFRIEVIKVPLAHPEQAAIVSSPRIFNDLTHPATHAEAREDIESAAKEAATARARGLFTVPVFGKEEILPPQFSKMLLDSIVTKNGRTGAATAADSAELRVGLPALIARMIGDTPSDNGKPKPGPTQCHDITVYPAIGLAGGACEGYGLLLDIRNPTSPVRIAAASDSNFSYWHSATFNNDGTKVLFSDEWGGGGQAKCRATDRKEWGADALFTIEGGKLVFQSYYKMMAPQTPQENCVAHNGSMIPIPGRDVMAQSWYQGGVSVFDWTDVKNPHEIAYFDRGPVDSTSMGNGGTWSVYWYNGVLVSSEISRGLDVFELSPSAHISQNELDAAKTVVFDHLNAQGQPKFVWPASFALARAYADQLERSSGLTAERLTAVRAALTTAESASGNARKSALRTLASSLDKDAASSSDAAKVRKLAAAMKDLTK
;
A
#
# COMPACT_ATOMS: atom_id res chain seq x y z
N MET A 1 -23.03 -60.50 63.54
CA MET A 1 -24.47 -60.38 63.20
C MET A 1 -24.54 -59.69 61.84
N ALA A 2 -24.90 -60.51 60.85
CA ALA A 2 -24.93 -60.10 59.44
C ALA A 2 -26.30 -59.54 59.10
N ALA A 3 -26.34 -58.42 58.37
CA ALA A 3 -27.56 -57.92 57.74
C ALA A 3 -27.35 -57.96 56.22
N VAL A 4 -28.09 -58.80 55.56
CA VAL A 4 -28.15 -58.96 54.10
C VAL A 4 -29.18 -57.91 53.59
N SER A 5 -28.77 -57.05 52.64
CA SER A 5 -29.69 -56.21 51.90
C SER A 5 -29.79 -56.64 50.45
N PHE A 6 -31.02 -56.97 50.05
CA PHE A 6 -31.44 -57.29 48.71
C PHE A 6 -31.36 -56.09 47.76
N VAL A 7 -30.65 -56.21 46.65
CA VAL A 7 -30.73 -55.29 45.54
C VAL A 7 -31.75 -55.79 44.52
N ARG A 8 -32.79 -55.01 44.28
CA ARG A 8 -33.76 -55.25 43.19
C ARG A 8 -33.22 -54.74 41.89
N ALA A 9 -33.10 -55.59 40.89
CA ALA A 9 -32.81 -55.21 39.52
C ALA A 9 -34.03 -54.58 38.85
N VAL A 10 -33.82 -53.43 38.21
CA VAL A 10 -34.79 -52.78 37.31
C VAL A 10 -34.29 -52.95 35.88
N PRO A 11 -35.12 -53.43 34.94
CA PRO A 11 -34.69 -53.55 33.55
C PRO A 11 -34.68 -52.14 32.91
N VAL A 12 -33.52 -51.77 32.33
CA VAL A 12 -33.36 -50.58 31.49
C VAL A 12 -33.84 -50.96 30.08
N ALA A 13 -34.95 -50.40 29.66
CA ALA A 13 -35.41 -50.46 28.27
C ALA A 13 -34.55 -49.51 27.42
N LEU A 14 -33.78 -50.03 26.47
CA LEU A 14 -33.08 -49.29 25.45
C LEU A 14 -34.09 -48.69 24.45
N ALA A 15 -34.36 -47.39 24.52
CA ALA A 15 -35.06 -46.67 23.47
C ALA A 15 -34.03 -46.22 22.43
N LEU A 16 -33.98 -46.87 21.27
CA LEU A 16 -33.27 -46.40 20.08
C LEU A 16 -34.02 -45.19 19.53
N ALA A 17 -33.52 -44.00 19.79
CA ALA A 17 -33.95 -42.78 19.11
C ALA A 17 -33.27 -42.74 17.71
N PHE A 18 -34.04 -42.98 16.67
CA PHE A 18 -33.66 -42.64 15.30
C PHE A 18 -33.60 -41.11 15.20
N LEU A 19 -32.41 -40.53 15.22
CA LEU A 19 -32.18 -39.17 14.74
C LEU A 19 -32.35 -39.18 13.23
N ALA A 20 -33.52 -38.81 12.76
CA ALA A 20 -33.72 -38.39 11.37
C ALA A 20 -32.86 -37.13 11.14
N ALA A 21 -31.75 -37.29 10.41
CA ALA A 21 -31.02 -36.16 9.88
C ALA A 21 -31.93 -35.43 8.89
N ALA A 22 -32.56 -34.34 9.33
CA ALA A 22 -33.19 -33.42 8.42
C ALA A 22 -32.09 -32.86 7.49
N PRO A 23 -32.26 -32.85 6.17
CA PRO A 23 -31.35 -32.14 5.30
C PRO A 23 -31.41 -30.68 5.69
N SER A 24 -30.29 -30.14 6.15
CA SER A 24 -30.13 -28.68 6.29
C SER A 24 -30.32 -28.11 4.88
N SER A 25 -31.52 -27.64 4.57
CA SER A 25 -31.74 -26.73 3.49
C SER A 25 -30.99 -25.45 3.86
N LEU A 26 -29.75 -25.33 3.39
CA LEU A 26 -29.11 -24.04 3.18
C LEU A 26 -30.04 -23.28 2.23
N LEU A 27 -30.98 -22.55 2.80
CA LEU A 27 -31.66 -21.47 2.11
C LEU A 27 -30.55 -20.60 1.57
N ALA A 28 -30.38 -20.56 0.26
CA ALA A 28 -29.62 -19.54 -0.41
C ALA A 28 -30.30 -18.21 -0.03
N GLN A 29 -29.83 -17.60 1.05
CA GLN A 29 -30.13 -16.20 1.32
C GLN A 29 -29.64 -15.47 0.08
N GLY A 30 -30.55 -14.82 -0.65
CA GLY A 30 -30.19 -14.01 -1.80
C GLY A 30 -29.07 -13.07 -1.35
N MET A 31 -27.88 -13.19 -1.99
CA MET A 31 -26.71 -12.41 -1.62
C MET A 31 -27.06 -10.94 -1.79
N SER A 32 -27.16 -10.19 -0.67
CA SER A 32 -27.43 -8.77 -0.71
C SER A 32 -26.27 -8.04 -1.37
N GLY A 33 -26.55 -7.21 -2.39
CA GLY A 33 -25.57 -6.30 -2.95
C GLY A 33 -25.37 -5.03 -2.11
N ALA A 34 -26.20 -4.80 -1.09
CA ALA A 34 -26.07 -3.64 -0.22
C ALA A 34 -25.09 -3.93 0.93
N ALA A 35 -24.22 -2.96 1.22
CA ALA A 35 -23.40 -2.99 2.44
C ALA A 35 -24.28 -3.04 3.70
N PRO A 36 -23.79 -3.63 4.81
CA PRO A 36 -24.53 -3.64 6.06
C PRO A 36 -24.89 -2.23 6.53
N SER A 37 -26.12 -2.07 7.04
CA SER A 37 -26.59 -0.81 7.61
C SER A 37 -27.36 -1.07 8.91
N PRO A 38 -26.97 -0.50 10.08
CA PRO A 38 -25.81 0.41 10.21
C PRO A 38 -24.49 -0.28 9.88
N ASP A 39 -23.47 0.53 9.52
CA ASP A 39 -22.14 0.00 9.20
C ASP A 39 -21.49 -0.54 10.49
N PRO A 40 -21.13 -1.85 10.56
CA PRO A 40 -20.60 -2.46 11.78
C PRO A 40 -19.15 -2.03 12.11
N ARG A 41 -18.48 -1.29 11.24
CA ARG A 41 -17.16 -0.72 11.50
C ARG A 41 -17.22 0.46 12.46
N VAL A 42 -18.38 1.12 12.58
CA VAL A 42 -18.53 2.31 13.41
C VAL A 42 -18.47 1.97 14.89
N GLY A 43 -17.46 2.51 15.58
CA GLY A 43 -17.31 2.37 17.03
C GLY A 43 -16.83 0.99 17.48
N LEU A 44 -16.01 0.31 16.68
CA LEU A 44 -15.37 -0.94 17.07
C LEU A 44 -14.57 -0.76 18.36
N ARG A 45 -14.64 -1.76 19.26
CA ARG A 45 -13.90 -1.77 20.53
C ARG A 45 -12.40 -1.85 20.26
N ALA A 46 -11.64 -0.96 20.90
CA ALA A 46 -10.20 -0.91 20.86
C ALA A 46 -9.52 -2.13 21.51
N GLY A 47 -8.28 -2.40 21.11
CA GLY A 47 -7.42 -3.42 21.72
C GLY A 47 -6.22 -3.77 20.84
N GLN A 48 -5.07 -4.06 21.46
CA GLN A 48 -3.84 -4.40 20.72
C GLN A 48 -4.01 -5.70 19.92
N TYR A 49 -4.54 -6.77 20.55
CA TYR A 49 -4.71 -8.08 19.91
C TYR A 49 -6.12 -8.66 20.10
N ASP A 50 -6.98 -7.93 20.77
CA ASP A 50 -8.35 -8.34 21.12
C ASP A 50 -9.40 -7.30 20.70
N ALA A 51 -9.02 -6.33 19.86
CA ALA A 51 -9.96 -5.36 19.30
C ALA A 51 -11.13 -6.06 18.60
N ALA A 52 -12.29 -5.42 18.58
CA ALA A 52 -13.42 -5.93 17.81
C ALA A 52 -13.12 -5.82 16.30
N GLU A 53 -13.75 -6.67 15.49
CA GLU A 53 -13.56 -6.73 14.04
C GLU A 53 -14.88 -6.71 13.31
N ALA A 54 -14.86 -6.16 12.10
CA ALA A 54 -15.97 -6.20 11.17
C ALA A 54 -15.49 -6.64 9.78
N THR A 55 -16.28 -7.49 9.13
CA THR A 55 -15.99 -7.98 7.77
C THR A 55 -17.26 -7.97 6.93
N TRP A 56 -17.10 -7.72 5.65
CA TRP A 56 -18.15 -7.87 4.67
C TRP A 56 -17.57 -8.41 3.35
N ASN A 57 -18.15 -9.46 2.80
CA ASN A 57 -17.70 -10.15 1.59
C ASN A 57 -16.21 -10.56 1.61
N MET A 58 -15.65 -10.69 2.80
CA MET A 58 -14.26 -11.08 3.05
C MET A 58 -14.18 -11.99 4.28
N ARG A 59 -13.25 -12.93 4.27
CA ARG A 59 -12.98 -13.84 5.39
C ARG A 59 -11.54 -13.71 5.84
N VAL A 60 -11.33 -13.56 7.14
CA VAL A 60 -9.98 -13.63 7.74
C VAL A 60 -9.53 -15.08 7.79
N LEU A 61 -8.38 -15.38 7.19
CA LEU A 61 -7.77 -16.70 7.23
C LEU A 61 -6.81 -16.84 8.41
N SER A 62 -6.01 -15.81 8.67
CA SER A 62 -5.06 -15.81 9.78
C SER A 62 -4.75 -14.41 10.28
N ARG A 63 -4.29 -14.35 11.55
CA ARG A 63 -3.70 -13.21 12.22
C ARG A 63 -2.42 -13.70 12.89
N THR A 64 -1.27 -13.25 12.38
CA THR A 64 0.03 -13.74 12.82
C THR A 64 0.81 -12.61 13.47
N LYS A 65 1.10 -12.75 14.77
CA LYS A 65 1.85 -11.75 15.53
C LYS A 65 3.29 -11.63 15.01
N PRO A 66 3.91 -10.45 15.15
CA PRO A 66 5.33 -10.28 14.85
C PRO A 66 6.19 -11.24 15.69
N SER A 67 7.37 -11.59 15.21
CA SER A 67 8.34 -12.32 16.03
C SER A 67 8.85 -11.47 17.20
N GLU A 68 9.39 -12.11 18.24
CA GLU A 68 9.75 -11.46 19.51
C GLU A 68 10.56 -10.15 19.35
N LYS A 69 11.56 -10.13 18.46
CA LYS A 69 12.39 -8.94 18.21
C LYS A 69 11.65 -7.82 17.44
N PHE A 70 10.45 -8.08 16.97
CA PHE A 70 9.66 -7.17 16.15
C PHE A 70 8.33 -6.74 16.78
N VAL A 71 7.97 -7.28 17.96
CA VAL A 71 6.69 -6.99 18.66
C VAL A 71 6.50 -5.50 18.98
N THR A 72 7.57 -4.76 19.24
CA THR A 72 7.52 -3.32 19.56
C THR A 72 7.97 -2.44 18.39
N SER A 73 8.19 -3.04 17.22
CA SER A 73 8.64 -2.33 16.02
C SER A 73 7.47 -2.11 15.08
N THR A 74 7.51 -1.01 14.35
CA THR A 74 6.60 -0.75 13.24
C THR A 74 6.93 -1.69 12.08
N ASN A 75 5.95 -2.50 11.63
CA ASN A 75 6.05 -3.23 10.38
C ASN A 75 5.70 -2.29 9.23
N SER A 76 6.37 -2.49 8.10
CA SER A 76 6.19 -1.69 6.88
C SER A 76 5.70 -2.54 5.70
N ASP A 77 6.17 -2.28 4.51
CA ASP A 77 5.66 -2.86 3.29
C ASP A 77 6.17 -4.27 3.00
N PHE A 78 5.65 -4.87 1.92
CA PHE A 78 5.90 -6.24 1.53
C PHE A 78 6.64 -6.38 0.20
N SER A 79 7.34 -7.51 0.08
CA SER A 79 7.59 -8.17 -1.21
C SER A 79 7.28 -9.65 -1.11
N PHE A 80 7.07 -10.28 -2.28
CA PHE A 80 6.65 -11.67 -2.37
C PHE A 80 7.57 -12.43 -3.30
N THR A 81 7.93 -13.67 -2.95
CA THR A 81 8.67 -14.58 -3.83
C THR A 81 8.26 -16.03 -3.59
N GLY A 82 7.75 -16.69 -4.64
CA GLY A 82 7.22 -18.04 -4.55
C GLY A 82 6.14 -18.16 -3.47
N LYS A 83 6.41 -18.91 -2.41
CA LYS A 83 5.51 -19.10 -1.27
C LYS A 83 5.82 -18.20 -0.08
N TYR A 84 6.71 -17.25 -0.22
CA TYR A 84 7.19 -16.41 0.87
C TYR A 84 6.70 -14.97 0.74
N VAL A 85 6.38 -14.38 1.89
CA VAL A 85 6.17 -12.95 2.09
C VAL A 85 7.35 -12.41 2.90
N ILE A 86 7.97 -11.35 2.40
CA ILE A 86 9.01 -10.61 3.10
C ILE A 86 8.38 -9.34 3.59
N GLN A 87 8.33 -9.16 4.91
CA GLN A 87 7.74 -8.00 5.59
C GLN A 87 8.85 -7.11 6.10
N GLY A 88 8.92 -5.88 5.61
CA GLY A 88 9.78 -4.85 6.14
C GLY A 88 9.38 -4.42 7.55
N SER A 89 10.32 -3.86 8.29
CA SER A 89 10.10 -3.33 9.63
C SER A 89 11.21 -2.36 10.01
N TYR A 90 10.95 -1.48 10.96
CA TYR A 90 11.97 -0.57 11.51
C TYR A 90 13.14 -1.29 12.19
N ASN A 91 12.97 -2.56 12.56
CA ASN A 91 14.02 -3.44 13.09
C ASN A 91 14.70 -4.32 12.04
N GLY A 92 14.34 -4.20 10.75
CA GLY A 92 14.86 -5.03 9.67
C GLY A 92 13.74 -5.67 8.84
N TYR A 93 13.72 -7.00 8.70
CA TYR A 93 12.64 -7.68 7.97
C TYR A 93 12.35 -9.07 8.53
N GLN A 94 11.13 -9.55 8.27
CA GLN A 94 10.67 -10.89 8.61
C GLN A 94 10.25 -11.62 7.34
N ILE A 95 10.56 -12.91 7.21
CA ILE A 95 10.14 -13.74 6.07
C ILE A 95 9.17 -14.81 6.58
N TRP A 96 7.98 -14.84 5.98
CA TRP A 96 6.89 -15.74 6.33
C TRP A 96 6.61 -16.73 5.20
N ASP A 97 6.55 -18.02 5.51
CA ASP A 97 6.04 -19.05 4.59
C ASP A 97 4.52 -19.06 4.65
N ILE A 98 3.86 -18.69 3.55
CA ILE A 98 2.41 -18.64 3.41
C ILE A 98 1.86 -19.79 2.56
N SER A 99 2.58 -20.90 2.42
CA SER A 99 2.07 -22.12 1.74
C SER A 99 0.73 -22.57 2.32
N ASN A 100 0.54 -22.37 3.63
CA ASN A 100 -0.75 -22.46 4.29
C ASN A 100 -1.17 -21.05 4.76
N PRO A 101 -1.99 -20.34 4.01
CA PRO A 101 -2.37 -18.96 4.35
C PRO A 101 -3.22 -18.85 5.63
N ALA A 102 -3.79 -19.97 6.11
CA ALA A 102 -4.47 -20.02 7.40
C ALA A 102 -3.51 -20.15 8.59
N GLN A 103 -2.23 -20.46 8.33
CA GLN A 103 -1.20 -20.63 9.35
C GLN A 103 0.18 -20.26 8.82
N PRO A 104 0.44 -18.97 8.54
CA PRO A 104 1.76 -18.50 8.13
C PRO A 104 2.84 -18.89 9.14
N ALA A 105 3.99 -19.36 8.64
CA ALA A 105 5.10 -19.78 9.47
C ALA A 105 6.31 -18.88 9.30
N LEU A 106 6.90 -18.42 10.42
CA LEU A 106 8.12 -17.61 10.37
C LEU A 106 9.28 -18.45 9.82
N ALA A 107 9.85 -18.04 8.69
CA ALA A 107 11.06 -18.64 8.14
C ALA A 107 12.32 -18.03 8.75
N ILE A 108 12.35 -16.69 8.89
CA ILE A 108 13.43 -15.95 9.52
C ILE A 108 12.96 -14.57 9.98
N ALA A 109 13.58 -14.04 11.04
CA ALA A 109 13.52 -12.65 11.47
C ALA A 109 14.94 -12.08 11.44
N TYR A 110 15.22 -11.21 10.48
CA TYR A 110 16.55 -10.64 10.25
C TYR A 110 16.63 -9.23 10.84
N TYR A 111 17.36 -9.11 11.95
CA TYR A 111 17.51 -7.83 12.65
C TYR A 111 18.60 -6.98 11.98
N CYS A 112 18.22 -5.85 11.41
CA CYS A 112 19.11 -4.93 10.69
C CYS A 112 18.46 -3.55 10.55
N PRO A 113 18.35 -2.77 11.63
CA PRO A 113 17.56 -1.54 11.66
C PRO A 113 18.14 -0.44 10.76
N ALA A 114 17.29 0.27 10.03
CA ALA A 114 17.66 1.45 9.24
C ALA A 114 16.46 2.33 8.82
N SER A 115 15.47 2.52 9.64
CA SER A 115 14.13 3.07 9.38
C SER A 115 13.15 2.01 8.86
N GLN A 116 12.18 2.35 8.01
CA GLN A 116 11.07 1.44 7.67
C GLN A 116 11.48 0.17 6.92
N SER A 117 12.67 0.11 6.34
CA SER A 117 13.20 -1.06 5.64
C SER A 117 12.26 -1.60 4.56
N ASP A 118 11.76 -0.71 3.69
CA ASP A 118 10.98 -1.11 2.53
C ASP A 118 11.72 -2.16 1.70
N VAL A 119 11.03 -3.20 1.23
CA VAL A 119 11.62 -4.41 0.67
C VAL A 119 11.16 -4.65 -0.76
N SER A 120 12.09 -5.11 -1.61
CA SER A 120 11.77 -5.58 -2.97
C SER A 120 12.63 -6.78 -3.34
N VAL A 121 12.13 -7.67 -4.18
CA VAL A 121 12.85 -8.85 -4.66
C VAL A 121 13.03 -8.83 -6.17
N PHE A 122 14.14 -9.41 -6.62
CA PHE A 122 14.33 -9.77 -8.02
C PHE A 122 15.18 -11.03 -8.11
N LYS A 123 14.60 -12.13 -8.60
CA LYS A 123 15.23 -13.45 -8.58
C LYS A 123 15.68 -13.84 -7.16
N ASN A 124 17.00 -14.04 -6.95
CA ASN A 124 17.58 -14.35 -5.66
C ASN A 124 18.13 -13.12 -4.90
N LEU A 125 17.82 -11.92 -5.35
CA LEU A 125 18.22 -10.68 -4.66
C LEU A 125 17.06 -10.07 -3.90
N LEU A 126 17.35 -9.63 -2.68
CA LEU A 126 16.47 -8.83 -1.85
C LEU A 126 17.12 -7.44 -1.66
N PHE A 127 16.35 -6.41 -1.93
CA PHE A 127 16.73 -5.01 -1.72
C PHE A 127 15.98 -4.49 -0.51
N VAL A 128 16.67 -3.72 0.35
CA VAL A 128 16.11 -3.19 1.60
C VAL A 128 16.49 -1.72 1.74
N SER A 129 15.50 -0.85 1.83
CA SER A 129 15.65 0.59 2.03
C SER A 129 16.22 0.96 3.39
N GLY A 130 16.93 2.08 3.45
CA GLY A 130 17.36 2.70 4.70
C GLY A 130 17.56 4.21 4.54
N GLU A 131 16.93 4.99 5.41
CA GLU A 131 17.06 6.45 5.41
C GLU A 131 17.36 7.05 6.79
N GLY A 132 17.14 6.26 7.85
CA GLY A 132 17.30 6.71 9.23
C GLY A 132 18.72 7.13 9.56
N ASN A 133 18.88 8.09 10.46
CA ASN A 133 20.19 8.57 10.88
C ASN A 133 20.95 7.57 11.75
N SER A 134 20.29 6.56 12.31
CA SER A 134 20.88 5.53 13.16
C SER A 134 21.29 4.26 12.41
N GLY A 135 20.88 4.06 11.16
CA GLY A 135 21.21 2.87 10.38
C GLY A 135 22.71 2.68 10.21
N ARG A 136 23.19 1.41 10.34
CA ARG A 136 24.60 1.04 10.19
C ARG A 136 24.83 0.15 8.98
N LEU A 137 26.02 0.25 8.40
CA LEU A 137 26.46 -0.62 7.30
C LEU A 137 26.52 -2.11 7.70
N ASP A 138 26.91 -2.38 8.94
CA ASP A 138 27.09 -3.73 9.49
C ASP A 138 25.85 -4.28 10.21
N CYS A 139 24.70 -3.59 10.13
CA CYS A 139 23.48 -3.94 10.85
C CYS A 139 23.60 -3.90 12.39
N GLY A 140 24.59 -3.22 12.94
CA GLY A 140 24.80 -3.12 14.39
C GLY A 140 23.62 -2.46 15.12
N ALA A 141 23.19 -3.06 16.23
CA ALA A 141 22.05 -2.62 17.02
C ALA A 141 22.30 -1.31 17.79
N GLU A 142 23.56 -0.95 18.02
CA GLU A 142 23.97 0.28 18.73
C GLU A 142 23.65 1.55 17.92
N GLY A 143 23.44 1.40 16.62
CA GLY A 143 23.15 2.49 15.70
C GLY A 143 24.34 3.46 15.51
N VAL A 144 24.10 4.55 14.79
CA VAL A 144 25.05 5.66 14.59
C VAL A 144 24.54 6.87 15.35
N ARG A 145 25.37 7.43 16.24
CA ARG A 145 25.04 8.62 17.06
C ARG A 145 25.69 9.91 16.56
N ASP A 146 26.83 9.78 15.86
CA ASP A 146 27.59 10.93 15.36
C ASP A 146 26.80 11.67 14.27
N THR A 147 26.93 12.98 14.21
CA THR A 147 26.31 13.82 13.16
C THR A 147 26.83 13.47 11.77
N VAL A 148 28.13 13.09 11.68
CA VAL A 148 28.80 12.64 10.44
C VAL A 148 29.47 11.31 10.73
N SER A 149 29.14 10.25 9.98
CA SER A 149 29.72 8.92 10.16
C SER A 149 29.84 8.17 8.85
N LYS A 150 30.99 7.55 8.63
CA LYS A 150 31.22 6.63 7.50
C LYS A 150 30.52 5.28 7.67
N ASP A 151 30.15 4.92 8.90
CA ASP A 151 29.45 3.66 9.21
C ASP A 151 27.93 3.77 8.99
N ARG A 152 27.41 4.98 8.71
CA ARG A 152 25.98 5.17 8.51
C ARG A 152 25.53 4.62 7.17
N LEU A 153 24.49 3.78 7.21
CA LEU A 153 23.74 3.41 6.02
C LEU A 153 22.59 4.40 5.75
N ARG A 154 22.57 4.95 4.56
CA ARG A 154 21.40 5.64 3.99
C ARG A 154 21.39 5.39 2.48
N GLY A 155 20.48 4.53 2.03
CA GLY A 155 20.39 4.05 0.66
C GLY A 155 19.73 2.69 0.60
N VAL A 156 20.22 1.80 -0.25
CA VAL A 156 19.65 0.45 -0.47
C VAL A 156 20.68 -0.62 -0.13
N ARG A 157 20.32 -1.55 0.74
CA ARG A 157 21.07 -2.79 1.00
C ARG A 157 20.69 -3.87 0.00
N ILE A 158 21.62 -4.75 -0.30
CA ILE A 158 21.43 -5.89 -1.21
C ILE A 158 21.79 -7.17 -0.47
N PHE A 159 20.88 -8.13 -0.47
CA PHE A 159 21.06 -9.45 0.09
C PHE A 159 20.87 -10.53 -0.99
N ASP A 160 21.66 -11.59 -0.91
CA ASP A 160 21.39 -12.84 -1.63
C ASP A 160 20.49 -13.73 -0.76
N ILE A 161 19.31 -14.05 -1.27
CA ILE A 161 18.29 -14.90 -0.65
C ILE A 161 18.15 -16.25 -1.36
N SER A 162 19.18 -16.73 -2.04
CA SER A 162 19.19 -18.08 -2.64
C SER A 162 18.86 -19.14 -1.59
N ASP A 163 19.33 -18.97 -0.34
CA ASP A 163 18.78 -19.62 0.83
C ASP A 163 17.93 -18.62 1.62
N ILE A 164 16.63 -18.75 1.50
CA ILE A 164 15.67 -17.84 2.16
C ILE A 164 15.79 -17.81 3.69
N LYS A 165 16.35 -18.87 4.29
CA LYS A 165 16.55 -18.98 5.75
C LYS A 165 17.92 -18.47 6.21
N ALA A 166 18.82 -18.18 5.27
CA ALA A 166 20.15 -17.68 5.54
C ALA A 166 20.56 -16.56 4.57
N PRO A 167 19.82 -15.42 4.55
CA PRO A 167 20.15 -14.29 3.69
C PRO A 167 21.58 -13.82 3.91
N LYS A 168 22.30 -13.57 2.81
CA LYS A 168 23.68 -13.09 2.85
C LYS A 168 23.74 -11.64 2.43
N TYR A 169 24.32 -10.79 3.26
CA TYR A 169 24.58 -9.40 2.89
C TYR A 169 25.63 -9.33 1.76
N VAL A 170 25.25 -8.78 0.61
CA VAL A 170 26.11 -8.68 -0.58
C VAL A 170 26.79 -7.31 -0.64
N GLY A 171 26.04 -6.25 -0.36
CA GLY A 171 26.53 -4.89 -0.44
C GLY A 171 25.43 -3.86 -0.28
N ASN A 172 25.78 -2.60 -0.53
CA ASN A 172 24.82 -1.50 -0.47
C ASN A 172 25.18 -0.39 -1.45
N VAL A 173 24.19 0.42 -1.80
CA VAL A 173 24.40 1.67 -2.54
C VAL A 173 23.95 2.82 -1.66
N GLN A 174 24.90 3.71 -1.32
CA GLN A 174 24.64 4.91 -0.53
C GLN A 174 24.06 6.02 -1.41
N THR A 175 23.05 6.72 -0.91
CA THR A 175 22.41 7.85 -1.59
C THR A 175 22.48 9.11 -0.74
N CYS A 176 22.30 10.28 -1.38
CA CYS A 176 22.41 11.55 -0.67
C CYS A 176 21.28 11.80 0.33
N ARG A 177 20.11 11.19 0.12
CA ARG A 177 18.91 11.43 0.94
C ARG A 177 18.33 10.14 1.53
N GLY A 178 19.09 9.03 1.49
CA GLY A 178 18.59 7.73 1.90
C GLY A 178 17.60 7.15 0.89
N SER A 179 16.94 6.08 1.30
CA SER A 179 15.85 5.44 0.58
C SER A 179 14.71 5.20 1.58
N HIS A 180 13.62 5.94 1.42
CA HIS A 180 12.38 5.72 2.16
C HIS A 180 11.70 4.49 1.59
N THR A 181 11.37 4.57 0.30
CA THR A 181 10.97 3.46 -0.55
C THR A 181 11.93 3.35 -1.73
N HIS A 182 11.88 2.25 -2.45
CA HIS A 182 12.61 2.07 -3.69
C HIS A 182 11.81 1.19 -4.65
N THR A 183 12.03 1.38 -5.94
CA THR A 183 11.28 0.65 -6.96
C THR A 183 12.20 -0.15 -7.83
N VAL A 184 12.00 -1.46 -7.89
CA VAL A 184 12.73 -2.36 -8.79
C VAL A 184 12.10 -2.32 -10.18
N LEU A 185 12.91 -2.02 -11.19
CA LEU A 185 12.50 -1.94 -12.59
C LEU A 185 13.26 -2.94 -13.44
N GLU A 186 12.53 -3.86 -14.07
CA GLU A 186 13.05 -4.75 -15.10
C GLU A 186 13.02 -4.06 -16.46
N ASP A 187 14.13 -4.12 -17.18
CA ASP A 187 14.15 -3.81 -18.62
C ASP A 187 14.02 -5.12 -19.41
N PRO A 188 12.96 -5.31 -20.20
CA PRO A 188 12.81 -6.51 -21.04
C PRO A 188 13.96 -6.71 -22.03
N LYS A 189 14.72 -5.66 -22.34
CA LYS A 189 15.85 -5.67 -23.28
C LYS A 189 17.20 -5.95 -22.60
N ASP A 190 17.29 -5.74 -21.28
CA ASP A 190 18.51 -5.95 -20.50
C ASP A 190 18.32 -7.13 -19.53
N LYS A 191 18.87 -8.28 -19.89
CA LYS A 191 18.77 -9.50 -19.07
C LYS A 191 19.92 -9.67 -18.07
N GLU A 192 20.93 -8.81 -18.16
CA GLU A 192 22.12 -8.86 -17.32
C GLU A 192 22.01 -7.96 -16.09
N ASN A 193 21.09 -6.99 -16.12
CA ASN A 193 20.94 -6.01 -15.06
C ASN A 193 19.48 -5.86 -14.61
N VAL A 194 19.30 -5.32 -13.40
CA VAL A 194 18.05 -4.76 -12.93
C VAL A 194 18.32 -3.33 -12.44
N TYR A 195 17.31 -2.48 -12.51
CA TYR A 195 17.42 -1.08 -12.13
C TYR A 195 16.60 -0.80 -10.88
N ILE A 196 17.04 0.17 -10.07
CA ILE A 196 16.30 0.60 -8.87
C ILE A 196 16.16 2.12 -8.93
N TYR A 197 14.95 2.60 -8.78
CA TYR A 197 14.66 4.03 -8.63
C TYR A 197 14.58 4.37 -7.15
N VAL A 198 15.32 5.39 -6.74
CA VAL A 198 15.28 5.94 -5.40
C VAL A 198 15.02 7.44 -5.49
N SER A 199 13.93 7.90 -4.88
CA SER A 199 13.69 9.32 -4.65
C SER A 199 13.74 9.54 -3.15
N GLY A 200 14.94 9.80 -2.62
CA GLY A 200 15.17 9.93 -1.20
C GLY A 200 14.37 11.08 -0.57
N SER A 201 13.73 10.82 0.55
CA SER A 201 12.86 11.76 1.27
C SER A 201 13.55 12.46 2.44
N ALA A 202 14.59 11.87 3.01
CA ALA A 202 15.27 12.42 4.17
C ALA A 202 16.15 13.64 3.83
N GLY A 203 16.61 14.32 4.87
CA GLY A 203 17.54 15.45 4.73
C GLY A 203 18.84 15.07 4.01
N ILE A 204 19.40 16.00 3.24
CA ILE A 204 20.64 15.77 2.48
C ILE A 204 21.81 15.53 3.44
N ARG A 205 22.58 14.48 3.21
CA ARG A 205 23.79 14.12 3.97
C ARG A 205 24.89 15.18 3.80
N SER A 206 25.74 15.29 4.83
CA SER A 206 26.97 16.10 4.73
C SER A 206 27.88 15.56 3.62
N PRO A 207 28.51 16.43 2.80
CA PRO A 207 29.55 16.00 1.86
C PRO A 207 30.75 15.33 2.54
N SER A 208 30.98 15.60 3.83
CA SER A 208 32.00 14.91 4.64
C SER A 208 31.63 13.46 4.93
N GLU A 209 30.34 13.13 4.93
CA GLU A 209 29.85 11.76 5.10
C GLU A 209 29.78 11.04 3.75
N LEU A 210 29.17 11.66 2.75
CA LEU A 210 29.09 11.16 1.38
C LEU A 210 29.45 12.27 0.39
N PRO A 211 30.61 12.22 -0.27
CA PRO A 211 31.01 13.19 -1.30
C PRO A 211 29.98 13.29 -2.43
N GLY A 212 29.79 14.49 -2.97
CA GLY A 212 28.84 14.74 -4.08
C GLY A 212 27.41 15.05 -3.64
N CYS A 213 27.09 15.00 -2.34
CA CYS A 213 25.79 15.42 -1.82
C CYS A 213 25.73 16.94 -1.69
N VAL A 214 25.15 17.60 -2.68
CA VAL A 214 25.03 19.05 -2.76
C VAL A 214 23.67 19.49 -2.26
N ARG A 215 23.69 20.41 -1.28
CA ARG A 215 22.50 21.14 -0.82
C ARG A 215 22.51 22.53 -1.45
N ALA A 216 21.87 22.69 -2.57
CA ALA A 216 21.73 23.95 -3.27
C ALA A 216 20.32 24.08 -3.86
N ASP A 217 19.94 25.29 -4.24
CA ASP A 217 18.76 25.51 -5.06
C ASP A 217 18.97 24.75 -6.41
N PRO A 218 18.05 23.88 -6.82
CA PRO A 218 18.19 23.12 -8.07
C PRO A 218 18.26 23.99 -9.33
N SER A 219 17.75 25.22 -9.28
CA SER A 219 17.88 26.18 -10.38
C SER A 219 19.27 26.79 -10.46
N ALA A 220 20.02 26.82 -9.35
CA ALA A 220 21.36 27.37 -9.26
C ALA A 220 22.46 26.31 -9.47
N ASP A 221 22.23 25.06 -9.08
CA ASP A 221 23.19 23.97 -9.21
C ASP A 221 22.54 22.69 -9.73
N ALA A 222 22.96 22.29 -10.93
CA ALA A 222 22.49 21.06 -11.58
C ALA A 222 22.84 19.78 -10.78
N ASN A 223 23.82 19.82 -9.87
CA ASN A 223 24.22 18.69 -9.03
C ASN A 223 23.45 18.63 -7.70
N SER A 224 22.52 19.56 -7.47
CA SER A 224 21.70 19.51 -6.26
C SER A 224 21.05 18.13 -6.06
N ALA A 225 21.10 17.62 -4.83
CA ALA A 225 20.44 16.37 -4.44
C ALA A 225 18.90 16.52 -4.33
N LEU A 226 18.37 17.73 -4.49
CA LEU A 226 16.95 18.00 -4.64
C LEU A 226 16.52 17.83 -6.11
N PHE A 227 15.23 17.69 -6.36
CA PHE A 227 14.63 17.66 -7.71
C PHE A 227 15.16 16.54 -8.63
N ARG A 228 15.59 15.41 -8.08
CA ARG A 228 16.07 14.26 -8.85
C ARG A 228 15.63 12.95 -8.22
N ILE A 229 15.63 11.89 -9.02
CA ILE A 229 15.71 10.51 -8.56
C ILE A 229 17.12 9.99 -8.80
N GLU A 230 17.54 8.97 -8.06
CA GLU A 230 18.79 8.25 -8.29
C GLU A 230 18.47 6.90 -8.91
N VAL A 231 19.06 6.60 -10.07
CA VAL A 231 18.90 5.33 -10.77
C VAL A 231 20.10 4.46 -10.46
N ILE A 232 19.87 3.38 -9.71
CA ILE A 232 20.88 2.37 -9.41
C ILE A 232 20.80 1.27 -10.46
N LYS A 233 21.93 0.90 -11.05
CA LYS A 233 22.08 -0.28 -11.90
C LYS A 233 22.69 -1.39 -11.07
N VAL A 234 22.06 -2.57 -11.06
CA VAL A 234 22.52 -3.77 -10.36
C VAL A 234 22.87 -4.85 -11.37
N PRO A 235 24.17 -5.14 -11.63
CA PRO A 235 24.57 -6.27 -12.45
C PRO A 235 24.21 -7.59 -11.77
N LEU A 236 23.46 -8.46 -12.43
CA LEU A 236 22.95 -9.69 -11.80
C LEU A 236 24.03 -10.73 -11.50
N ALA A 237 25.10 -10.76 -12.30
CA ALA A 237 26.26 -11.63 -12.07
C ALA A 237 27.16 -11.12 -10.93
N HIS A 238 27.14 -9.81 -10.66
CA HIS A 238 28.00 -9.11 -9.70
C HIS A 238 27.22 -8.03 -8.95
N PRO A 239 26.22 -8.41 -8.14
CA PRO A 239 25.35 -7.44 -7.44
C PRO A 239 26.12 -6.54 -6.46
N GLU A 240 27.30 -6.94 -6.00
CA GLU A 240 28.23 -6.12 -5.21
C GLU A 240 28.76 -4.89 -5.98
N GLN A 241 28.66 -4.87 -7.30
CA GLN A 241 29.06 -3.76 -8.16
C GLN A 241 27.89 -2.78 -8.45
N ALA A 242 26.79 -2.92 -7.75
CA ALA A 242 25.67 -2.01 -7.90
C ALA A 242 26.08 -0.56 -7.63
N ALA A 243 25.65 0.35 -8.51
CA ALA A 243 26.03 1.76 -8.43
C ALA A 243 24.95 2.69 -9.04
N ILE A 244 24.94 3.94 -8.59
CA ILE A 244 24.14 5.00 -9.24
C ILE A 244 24.74 5.28 -10.63
N VAL A 245 23.92 5.15 -11.66
CA VAL A 245 24.33 5.37 -13.07
C VAL A 245 23.77 6.66 -13.65
N SER A 246 22.72 7.20 -13.06
CA SER A 246 22.13 8.49 -13.49
C SER A 246 21.31 9.11 -12.37
N SER A 247 21.02 10.41 -12.53
CA SER A 247 20.20 11.18 -11.58
C SER A 247 19.27 12.12 -12.38
N PRO A 248 18.25 11.59 -13.06
CA PRO A 248 17.34 12.38 -13.90
C PRO A 248 16.53 13.36 -13.04
N ARG A 249 16.27 14.53 -13.63
CA ARG A 249 15.57 15.66 -12.98
C ARG A 249 14.13 15.66 -13.44
N ILE A 250 13.24 15.08 -12.65
CA ILE A 250 11.82 14.92 -13.00
C ILE A 250 10.92 16.05 -12.50
N PHE A 251 11.43 16.97 -11.66
CA PHE A 251 10.65 18.05 -11.05
C PHE A 251 10.85 19.41 -11.69
N ASN A 252 11.69 19.52 -12.75
CA ASN A 252 11.93 20.79 -13.44
C ASN A 252 10.60 21.46 -13.82
N ASP A 253 10.53 22.78 -13.64
CA ASP A 253 9.37 23.61 -13.98
C ASP A 253 8.10 23.38 -13.13
N LEU A 254 8.16 22.55 -12.10
CA LEU A 254 7.08 22.44 -11.12
C LEU A 254 7.26 23.48 -10.02
N THR A 255 6.17 24.14 -9.67
CA THR A 255 6.07 25.08 -8.54
C THR A 255 5.34 24.41 -7.38
N HIS A 256 5.35 25.05 -6.22
CA HIS A 256 4.56 24.55 -5.09
C HIS A 256 3.07 24.57 -5.45
N PRO A 257 2.35 23.46 -5.28
CA PRO A 257 0.92 23.39 -5.57
C PRO A 257 0.10 24.19 -4.56
N ALA A 258 -1.16 24.44 -4.87
CA ALA A 258 -2.10 24.97 -3.89
C ALA A 258 -2.27 23.97 -2.72
N THR A 259 -2.28 24.51 -1.50
CA THR A 259 -2.46 23.71 -0.29
C THR A 259 -3.92 23.67 0.15
N HIS A 260 -4.31 22.60 0.82
CA HIS A 260 -5.61 22.45 1.47
C HIS A 260 -5.70 23.28 2.76
N ALA A 261 -6.94 23.44 3.27
CA ALA A 261 -7.19 23.92 4.63
C ALA A 261 -7.15 22.75 5.63
N GLU A 262 -6.90 23.05 6.91
CA GLU A 262 -7.07 22.07 8.00
C GLU A 262 -8.52 21.97 8.46
N ALA A 263 -8.91 20.82 9.02
CA ALA A 263 -10.20 20.67 9.64
C ALA A 263 -10.30 21.58 10.87
N ARG A 264 -11.45 22.24 11.03
CA ARG A 264 -11.69 23.13 12.17
C ARG A 264 -11.50 22.43 13.53
N GLU A 265 -11.95 21.20 13.64
CA GLU A 265 -11.78 20.38 14.84
C GLU A 265 -10.30 20.14 15.18
N ASP A 266 -9.47 19.89 14.17
CA ASP A 266 -8.02 19.69 14.34
C ASP A 266 -7.33 20.97 14.78
N ILE A 267 -7.73 22.11 14.21
CA ILE A 267 -7.21 23.44 14.62
C ILE A 267 -7.59 23.73 16.09
N GLU A 268 -8.84 23.52 16.45
CA GLU A 268 -9.35 23.76 17.82
C GLU A 268 -8.70 22.79 18.85
N SER A 269 -8.55 21.51 18.51
CA SER A 269 -7.87 20.53 19.37
C SER A 269 -6.41 20.88 19.56
N ALA A 270 -5.69 21.11 18.47
CA ALA A 270 -4.28 21.50 18.51
C ALA A 270 -4.04 22.78 19.32
N ALA A 271 -4.89 23.78 19.18
CA ALA A 271 -4.80 25.02 19.97
C ALA A 271 -4.97 24.75 21.48
N LYS A 272 -5.90 23.88 21.87
CA LYS A 272 -6.13 23.48 23.27
C LYS A 272 -4.97 22.68 23.84
N GLU A 273 -4.44 21.73 23.07
CA GLU A 273 -3.28 20.93 23.45
C GLU A 273 -2.02 21.79 23.59
N ALA A 274 -1.81 22.70 22.64
CA ALA A 274 -0.70 23.66 22.66
C ALA A 274 -0.79 24.60 23.88
N ALA A 275 -1.98 25.06 24.25
CA ALA A 275 -2.17 25.86 25.45
C ALA A 275 -1.77 25.07 26.72
N THR A 276 -2.16 23.79 26.80
CA THR A 276 -1.79 22.90 27.90
C THR A 276 -0.27 22.65 27.93
N ALA A 277 0.34 22.42 26.76
CA ALA A 277 1.78 22.22 26.61
C ALA A 277 2.58 23.48 27.04
N ARG A 278 2.12 24.66 26.62
CA ARG A 278 2.73 25.95 27.04
C ARG A 278 2.67 26.16 28.55
N ALA A 279 1.55 25.78 29.18
CA ALA A 279 1.42 25.85 30.65
C ALA A 279 2.41 24.92 31.38
N ARG A 280 2.85 23.86 30.71
CA ARG A 280 3.92 22.94 31.21
C ARG A 280 5.33 23.37 30.80
N GLY A 281 5.49 24.54 30.17
CA GLY A 281 6.77 25.08 29.73
C GLY A 281 7.29 24.57 28.39
N LEU A 282 6.53 23.71 27.69
CA LEU A 282 6.90 23.19 26.37
C LEU A 282 6.84 24.30 25.29
N PHE A 283 7.53 24.07 24.20
CA PHE A 283 7.53 24.96 23.04
C PHE A 283 6.46 24.53 22.04
N THR A 284 5.74 25.50 21.51
CA THR A 284 4.76 25.31 20.44
C THR A 284 5.01 26.28 19.31
N VAL A 285 4.56 25.95 18.10
CA VAL A 285 4.75 26.76 16.91
C VAL A 285 3.61 26.50 15.91
N PRO A 286 3.13 27.53 15.20
CA PRO A 286 2.18 27.31 14.13
C PRO A 286 2.86 26.63 12.92
N VAL A 287 2.25 25.56 12.41
CA VAL A 287 2.66 24.81 11.23
C VAL A 287 1.42 24.64 10.36
N PHE A 288 1.44 25.13 9.12
CA PHE A 288 0.30 25.07 8.17
C PHE A 288 -1.05 25.49 8.77
N GLY A 289 -1.04 26.52 9.64
CA GLY A 289 -2.28 27.04 10.27
C GLY A 289 -2.74 26.30 11.52
N LYS A 290 -2.04 25.28 11.96
CA LYS A 290 -2.30 24.51 13.18
C LYS A 290 -1.14 24.65 14.18
N GLU A 291 -1.45 24.72 15.47
CA GLU A 291 -0.44 24.76 16.55
C GLU A 291 0.18 23.38 16.76
N GLU A 292 1.48 23.26 16.66
CA GLU A 292 2.23 22.01 16.91
C GLU A 292 3.10 22.15 18.15
N ILE A 293 3.23 21.03 18.90
CA ILE A 293 4.09 20.94 20.08
C ILE A 293 5.45 20.43 19.65
N LEU A 294 6.52 21.19 19.91
CA LEU A 294 7.87 20.74 19.61
C LEU A 294 8.28 19.56 20.50
N PRO A 295 8.85 18.49 19.93
CA PRO A 295 9.44 17.43 20.71
C PRO A 295 10.48 17.97 21.70
N PRO A 296 10.48 17.53 22.99
CA PRO A 296 11.39 18.04 24.00
C PRO A 296 12.88 17.93 23.63
N GLN A 297 13.25 16.85 22.94
CA GLN A 297 14.62 16.62 22.48
C GLN A 297 15.04 17.65 21.42
N PHE A 298 14.12 17.99 20.50
CA PHE A 298 14.36 19.00 19.47
C PHE A 298 14.44 20.40 20.07
N SER A 299 13.56 20.74 21.00
CA SER A 299 13.59 21.98 21.76
C SER A 299 14.91 22.12 22.53
N LYS A 300 15.38 21.04 23.17
CA LYS A 300 16.67 21.02 23.86
C LYS A 300 17.84 21.28 22.91
N MET A 301 17.87 20.64 21.75
CA MET A 301 18.92 20.86 20.73
C MET A 301 18.97 22.33 20.28
N LEU A 302 17.82 22.95 20.08
CA LEU A 302 17.76 24.38 19.70
C LEU A 302 18.22 25.28 20.83
N LEU A 303 17.88 25.00 22.08
CA LEU A 303 18.36 25.73 23.26
C LEU A 303 19.87 25.60 23.42
N ASP A 304 20.43 24.39 23.29
CA ASP A 304 21.88 24.17 23.35
C ASP A 304 22.62 24.97 22.27
N SER A 305 22.03 25.06 21.07
CA SER A 305 22.55 25.90 19.98
C SER A 305 22.55 27.40 20.32
N ILE A 306 21.50 27.91 20.98
CA ILE A 306 21.42 29.30 21.45
C ILE A 306 22.47 29.57 22.54
N VAL A 307 22.61 28.65 23.52
CA VAL A 307 23.63 28.77 24.58
C VAL A 307 25.02 28.88 23.97
N THR A 308 25.34 28.01 22.99
CA THR A 308 26.62 27.99 22.29
C THR A 308 26.83 29.30 21.49
N LYS A 309 25.83 29.75 20.73
CA LYS A 309 25.84 31.01 19.96
C LYS A 309 26.13 32.20 20.85
N ASN A 310 25.60 32.20 22.07
CA ASN A 310 25.80 33.26 23.07
C ASN A 310 27.11 33.09 23.86
N GLY A 311 28.04 32.22 23.40
CA GLY A 311 29.37 32.04 23.98
C GLY A 311 29.38 31.40 25.37
N ARG A 312 28.34 30.65 25.74
CA ARG A 312 28.11 30.00 27.02
C ARG A 312 28.18 28.49 26.92
N THR A 313 28.31 27.83 28.06
CA THR A 313 28.23 26.39 28.25
C THR A 313 27.23 26.11 29.39
N GLY A 314 26.66 24.92 29.42
CA GLY A 314 25.75 24.46 30.47
C GLY A 314 24.28 24.58 30.10
N ALA A 315 23.41 24.58 31.09
CA ALA A 315 21.95 24.57 30.87
C ALA A 315 21.44 25.89 30.31
N ALA A 316 20.42 25.84 29.47
CA ALA A 316 19.73 27.00 28.96
C ALA A 316 19.01 27.76 30.08
N THR A 317 19.01 29.07 29.98
CA THR A 317 18.34 30.01 30.92
C THR A 317 16.95 30.37 30.44
N ALA A 318 16.20 31.11 31.29
CA ALA A 318 14.91 31.68 30.90
C ALA A 318 15.04 32.68 29.72
N ALA A 319 16.17 33.40 29.64
CA ALA A 319 16.45 34.31 28.54
C ALA A 319 16.64 33.55 27.20
N ASP A 320 17.36 32.44 27.23
CA ASP A 320 17.52 31.56 26.04
C ASP A 320 16.19 30.98 25.58
N SER A 321 15.35 30.58 26.51
CA SER A 321 13.99 30.08 26.22
C SER A 321 13.11 31.19 25.61
N ALA A 322 13.25 32.45 26.06
CA ALA A 322 12.56 33.60 25.48
C ALA A 322 13.09 33.88 24.06
N GLU A 323 14.41 33.86 23.85
CA GLU A 323 15.02 34.00 22.51
C GLU A 323 14.51 32.92 21.54
N LEU A 324 14.48 31.64 21.99
CA LEU A 324 13.95 30.55 21.17
C LEU A 324 12.48 30.77 20.82
N ARG A 325 11.62 31.16 21.78
CA ARG A 325 10.19 31.41 21.48
C ARG A 325 9.96 32.45 20.42
N VAL A 326 10.77 33.51 20.42
CA VAL A 326 10.70 34.59 19.42
C VAL A 326 11.19 34.13 18.04
N GLY A 327 12.28 33.38 17.99
CA GLY A 327 12.89 32.94 16.73
C GLY A 327 12.24 31.66 16.12
N LEU A 328 11.53 30.90 16.91
CA LEU A 328 11.01 29.57 16.54
C LEU A 328 10.08 29.58 15.33
N PRO A 329 9.07 30.46 15.21
CA PRO A 329 8.17 30.46 14.05
C PRO A 329 8.93 30.63 12.73
N ALA A 330 9.87 31.58 12.68
CA ALA A 330 10.67 31.84 11.48
C ALA A 330 11.66 30.71 11.17
N LEU A 331 12.17 30.01 12.20
CA LEU A 331 13.05 28.87 12.04
C LEU A 331 12.28 27.69 11.44
N ILE A 332 11.14 27.35 12.02
CA ILE A 332 10.33 26.24 11.55
C ILE A 332 9.78 26.52 10.14
N ALA A 333 9.26 27.72 9.87
CA ALA A 333 8.80 28.08 8.54
C ALA A 333 9.88 27.87 7.47
N ARG A 334 11.14 28.19 7.77
CA ARG A 334 12.28 27.90 6.87
C ARG A 334 12.54 26.40 6.73
N MET A 335 12.42 25.64 7.81
CA MET A 335 12.69 24.20 7.78
C MET A 335 11.66 23.43 6.96
N ILE A 336 10.38 23.82 7.03
CA ILE A 336 9.28 23.19 6.31
C ILE A 336 9.02 23.81 4.92
N GLY A 337 9.84 24.81 4.53
CA GLY A 337 9.65 25.51 3.25
C GLY A 337 8.44 26.46 3.20
N ASP A 338 7.82 26.76 4.35
CA ASP A 338 6.68 27.69 4.46
C ASP A 338 7.13 29.15 4.68
N THR A 339 8.16 29.56 3.97
CA THR A 339 8.55 30.96 3.94
C THR A 339 7.68 31.72 2.93
N PRO A 340 7.22 32.95 3.24
CA PRO A 340 6.64 33.82 2.23
C PRO A 340 7.59 33.91 1.04
N SER A 341 7.05 33.88 -0.19
CA SER A 341 7.86 34.04 -1.39
C SER A 341 8.69 35.30 -1.28
N ASP A 342 10.02 35.14 -1.20
CA ASP A 342 10.94 36.28 -1.15
C ASP A 342 10.85 37.01 -2.51
N ASN A 343 10.39 38.24 -2.50
CA ASN A 343 10.31 39.11 -3.68
C ASN A 343 9.40 38.62 -4.83
N GLY A 344 8.28 37.96 -4.55
CA GLY A 344 7.29 37.53 -5.55
C GLY A 344 7.71 36.36 -6.44
N LYS A 345 8.78 35.65 -6.09
CA LYS A 345 9.13 34.38 -6.75
C LYS A 345 8.18 33.29 -6.30
N PRO A 346 7.73 32.39 -7.21
CA PRO A 346 6.94 31.23 -6.82
C PRO A 346 7.68 30.39 -5.77
N LYS A 347 6.94 29.81 -4.81
CA LYS A 347 7.51 28.82 -3.90
C LYS A 347 8.09 27.67 -4.72
N PRO A 348 9.23 27.06 -4.29
CA PRO A 348 9.80 25.92 -5.00
C PRO A 348 8.83 24.74 -5.03
N GLY A 349 8.91 23.96 -6.09
CA GLY A 349 8.11 22.75 -6.28
C GLY A 349 8.60 21.56 -5.42
N PRO A 350 8.11 20.36 -5.72
CA PRO A 350 8.47 19.15 -4.98
C PRO A 350 9.96 18.86 -5.06
N THR A 351 10.51 18.25 -4.02
CA THR A 351 11.92 17.86 -3.93
C THR A 351 12.14 16.36 -3.86
N GLN A 352 11.06 15.58 -3.76
CA GLN A 352 11.07 14.14 -3.57
C GLN A 352 9.77 13.50 -4.06
N CYS A 353 9.81 12.18 -4.31
CA CYS A 353 8.62 11.35 -4.34
C CYS A 353 8.57 10.49 -3.08
N HIS A 354 7.39 10.07 -2.70
CA HIS A 354 7.22 8.96 -1.77
C HIS A 354 7.39 7.66 -2.55
N ASP A 355 6.40 7.27 -3.35
CA ASP A 355 6.46 6.09 -4.19
C ASP A 355 6.58 6.43 -5.69
N ILE A 356 7.28 5.57 -6.42
CA ILE A 356 7.27 5.55 -7.89
C ILE A 356 6.85 4.17 -8.32
N THR A 357 5.59 4.01 -8.69
CA THR A 357 5.07 2.72 -9.16
C THR A 357 5.36 2.53 -10.64
N VAL A 358 6.17 1.53 -10.97
CA VAL A 358 6.53 1.22 -12.36
C VAL A 358 5.55 0.22 -12.97
N TYR A 359 5.19 0.44 -14.24
CA TYR A 359 4.41 -0.50 -15.05
C TYR A 359 5.17 -0.82 -16.35
N PRO A 360 6.18 -1.71 -16.30
CA PRO A 360 7.09 -1.98 -17.42
C PRO A 360 6.38 -2.44 -18.69
N ALA A 361 5.27 -3.19 -18.54
CA ALA A 361 4.52 -3.74 -19.68
C ALA A 361 3.94 -2.66 -20.61
N ILE A 362 3.78 -1.42 -20.13
CA ILE A 362 3.29 -0.28 -20.91
C ILE A 362 4.33 0.85 -21.01
N GLY A 363 5.50 0.69 -20.38
CA GLY A 363 6.58 1.67 -20.38
C GLY A 363 6.29 2.95 -19.60
N LEU A 364 5.40 2.89 -18.60
CA LEU A 364 5.01 4.03 -17.78
C LEU A 364 5.32 3.80 -16.30
N ALA A 365 5.48 4.91 -15.57
CA ALA A 365 5.44 4.91 -14.11
C ALA A 365 4.58 6.04 -13.58
N GLY A 366 3.95 5.81 -12.43
CA GLY A 366 3.25 6.82 -11.64
C GLY A 366 4.12 7.25 -10.45
N GLY A 367 4.51 8.52 -10.39
CA GLY A 367 5.24 9.07 -9.26
C GLY A 367 4.30 9.84 -8.34
N ALA A 368 4.22 9.48 -7.07
CA ALA A 368 3.52 10.24 -6.05
C ALA A 368 4.53 11.12 -5.30
N CYS A 369 4.52 12.43 -5.57
CA CYS A 369 5.67 13.29 -5.30
C CYS A 369 5.25 14.56 -4.55
N GLU A 370 5.20 14.48 -3.23
CA GLU A 370 4.79 15.59 -2.34
C GLU A 370 3.42 16.17 -2.75
N GLY A 371 3.37 17.21 -3.54
CA GLY A 371 2.15 17.88 -3.99
C GLY A 371 1.69 17.51 -5.40
N TYR A 372 2.28 16.48 -6.02
CA TYR A 372 2.01 16.11 -7.41
C TYR A 372 1.92 14.61 -7.62
N GLY A 373 0.96 14.19 -8.47
CA GLY A 373 0.99 12.93 -9.20
C GLY A 373 1.68 13.12 -10.55
N LEU A 374 2.74 12.34 -10.82
CA LEU A 374 3.51 12.41 -12.05
C LEU A 374 3.27 11.18 -12.91
N LEU A 375 3.23 11.37 -14.22
CA LEU A 375 3.32 10.28 -15.20
C LEU A 375 4.70 10.34 -15.85
N LEU A 376 5.44 9.23 -15.79
CA LEU A 376 6.79 9.12 -16.32
C LEU A 376 6.85 8.10 -17.46
N ASP A 377 7.60 8.40 -18.50
CA ASP A 377 8.05 7.44 -19.51
C ASP A 377 9.32 6.75 -18.99
N ILE A 378 9.26 5.43 -18.81
CA ILE A 378 10.34 4.61 -18.29
C ILE A 378 10.90 3.60 -19.33
N ARG A 379 10.60 3.77 -20.63
CA ARG A 379 11.10 2.90 -21.69
C ARG A 379 12.62 2.89 -21.80
N ASN A 380 13.28 3.91 -21.30
CA ASN A 380 14.70 3.93 -20.98
C ASN A 380 14.88 3.99 -19.46
N PRO A 381 15.22 2.88 -18.79
CA PRO A 381 15.33 2.84 -17.33
C PRO A 381 16.32 3.83 -16.74
N THR A 382 17.39 4.15 -17.46
CA THR A 382 18.43 5.08 -16.97
C THR A 382 18.10 6.55 -17.22
N SER A 383 17.01 6.85 -17.92
CA SER A 383 16.61 8.21 -18.28
C SER A 383 15.08 8.35 -18.30
N PRO A 384 14.40 8.14 -17.17
CA PRO A 384 12.96 8.38 -17.09
C PRO A 384 12.65 9.86 -17.37
N VAL A 385 11.54 10.09 -18.08
CA VAL A 385 11.09 11.45 -18.48
C VAL A 385 9.68 11.69 -17.98
N ARG A 386 9.47 12.80 -17.29
CA ARG A 386 8.12 13.24 -16.92
C ARG A 386 7.34 13.67 -18.17
N ILE A 387 6.17 13.07 -18.38
CA ILE A 387 5.26 13.39 -19.50
C ILE A 387 4.00 14.11 -19.04
N ALA A 388 3.59 13.97 -17.77
CA ALA A 388 2.49 14.72 -17.18
C ALA A 388 2.72 14.96 -15.69
N ALA A 389 2.04 15.97 -15.15
CA ALA A 389 1.93 16.23 -13.73
C ALA A 389 0.51 16.72 -13.42
N ALA A 390 -0.06 16.27 -12.32
CA ALA A 390 -1.32 16.74 -11.77
C ALA A 390 -1.12 17.13 -10.31
N SER A 391 -1.79 18.19 -9.87
CA SER A 391 -1.86 18.59 -8.47
C SER A 391 -3.33 18.70 -8.04
N ASP A 392 -3.57 18.59 -6.75
CA ASP A 392 -4.90 18.71 -6.16
C ASP A 392 -4.81 19.48 -4.84
N SER A 393 -5.57 20.56 -4.72
CA SER A 393 -5.60 21.36 -3.50
C SER A 393 -6.30 20.69 -2.32
N ASN A 394 -6.95 19.53 -2.51
CA ASN A 394 -7.51 18.72 -1.44
C ASN A 394 -6.51 17.71 -0.86
N PHE A 395 -5.44 17.39 -1.60
CA PHE A 395 -4.42 16.46 -1.14
C PHE A 395 -3.36 17.12 -0.29
N SER A 396 -2.98 16.45 0.79
CA SER A 396 -1.90 16.85 1.68
C SER A 396 -0.57 16.25 1.23
N TYR A 397 -0.56 14.95 0.94
CA TYR A 397 0.67 14.23 0.63
C TYR A 397 0.41 13.10 -0.37
N TRP A 398 0.81 13.31 -1.61
CA TRP A 398 0.74 12.29 -2.65
C TRP A 398 1.70 11.16 -2.32
N HIS A 399 1.16 9.95 -2.08
CA HIS A 399 1.87 8.86 -1.46
C HIS A 399 2.18 7.70 -2.43
N SER A 400 1.16 7.11 -3.03
CA SER A 400 1.32 5.96 -3.93
C SER A 400 0.52 6.10 -5.22
N ALA A 401 0.84 5.27 -6.22
CA ALA A 401 0.13 5.22 -7.49
C ALA A 401 -0.21 3.77 -7.87
N THR A 402 -1.38 3.55 -8.48
CA THR A 402 -1.77 2.24 -9.00
C THR A 402 -2.49 2.40 -10.35
N PHE A 403 -1.99 1.73 -11.38
CA PHE A 403 -2.63 1.72 -12.70
C PHE A 403 -3.71 0.63 -12.76
N ASN A 404 -4.71 0.82 -13.62
CA ASN A 404 -5.54 -0.31 -14.02
C ASN A 404 -4.78 -1.22 -15.02
N ASN A 405 -5.32 -2.42 -15.28
CA ASN A 405 -4.57 -3.44 -16.04
C ASN A 405 -4.26 -3.07 -17.50
N ASP A 406 -5.01 -2.18 -18.12
CA ASP A 406 -4.73 -1.74 -19.50
C ASP A 406 -3.94 -0.42 -19.57
N GLY A 407 -3.67 0.20 -18.42
CA GLY A 407 -2.88 1.43 -18.32
C GLY A 407 -3.61 2.68 -18.82
N THR A 408 -4.93 2.64 -18.91
CA THR A 408 -5.76 3.79 -19.31
C THR A 408 -6.19 4.66 -18.14
N LYS A 409 -6.00 4.16 -16.90
CA LYS A 409 -6.35 4.84 -15.66
C LYS A 409 -5.22 4.70 -14.66
N VAL A 410 -5.15 5.66 -13.75
CA VAL A 410 -4.27 5.62 -12.58
C VAL A 410 -4.97 6.28 -11.40
N LEU A 411 -4.83 5.71 -10.22
CA LEU A 411 -5.20 6.34 -8.96
C LEU A 411 -3.93 6.78 -8.22
N PHE A 412 -4.06 7.84 -7.41
CA PHE A 412 -3.05 8.28 -6.46
C PHE A 412 -3.69 8.39 -5.08
N SER A 413 -2.99 7.94 -4.05
CA SER A 413 -3.44 8.03 -2.67
C SER A 413 -2.91 9.29 -1.98
N ASP A 414 -3.72 9.85 -1.07
CA ASP A 414 -3.36 10.97 -0.19
C ASP A 414 -3.11 10.44 1.23
N GLU A 415 -1.85 10.36 1.60
CA GLU A 415 -1.44 10.01 2.96
C GLU A 415 -1.44 11.23 3.88
N TRP A 416 -2.58 11.86 4.07
CA TRP A 416 -2.70 13.09 4.84
C TRP A 416 -1.93 13.04 6.17
N GLY A 417 -0.96 13.94 6.33
CA GLY A 417 -0.16 14.04 7.55
C GLY A 417 0.80 12.89 7.79
N GLY A 418 1.20 12.13 6.74
CA GLY A 418 2.14 11.02 6.86
C GLY A 418 1.57 9.88 7.70
N GLY A 419 0.29 9.54 7.50
CA GLY A 419 -0.40 8.46 8.20
C GLY A 419 -0.69 8.70 9.69
N GLY A 420 -0.34 9.87 10.24
CA GLY A 420 -0.54 10.20 11.65
C GLY A 420 -1.82 10.99 11.95
N GLN A 421 -2.82 10.98 11.07
CA GLN A 421 -4.01 11.83 11.19
C GLN A 421 -5.31 11.01 11.06
N ALA A 422 -6.34 11.40 11.84
CA ALA A 422 -7.70 10.93 11.67
C ALA A 422 -8.38 11.75 10.57
N LYS A 423 -8.56 11.19 9.39
CA LYS A 423 -9.25 11.85 8.25
C LYS A 423 -10.43 11.05 7.71
N CYS A 424 -10.91 10.04 8.46
CA CYS A 424 -12.12 9.28 8.14
C CYS A 424 -13.26 9.54 9.13
N ARG A 425 -13.25 10.65 9.88
CA ARG A 425 -14.37 11.01 10.77
C ARG A 425 -15.59 11.43 9.96
N ALA A 426 -16.77 11.35 10.54
CA ALA A 426 -18.01 11.79 9.88
C ALA A 426 -18.01 13.27 9.46
N THR A 427 -17.18 14.09 10.09
CA THR A 427 -17.00 15.53 9.83
C THR A 427 -15.91 15.85 8.81
N ASP A 428 -15.06 14.88 8.45
CA ASP A 428 -13.99 15.08 7.48
C ASP A 428 -14.55 15.13 6.04
N ARG A 429 -13.92 15.94 5.21
CA ARG A 429 -14.26 16.01 3.79
C ARG A 429 -13.89 14.70 3.09
N LYS A 430 -14.69 14.32 2.09
CA LYS A 430 -14.48 13.07 1.34
C LYS A 430 -13.19 13.08 0.53
N GLU A 431 -12.72 14.25 0.13
CA GLU A 431 -11.52 14.43 -0.70
C GLU A 431 -10.23 14.34 0.10
N TRP A 432 -10.29 14.42 1.44
CA TRP A 432 -9.11 14.44 2.30
C TRP A 432 -8.68 13.04 2.73
N GLY A 433 -7.41 12.71 2.56
CA GLY A 433 -6.90 11.37 2.83
C GLY A 433 -7.56 10.28 1.97
N ALA A 434 -7.88 10.60 0.73
CA ALA A 434 -8.62 9.76 -0.22
C ALA A 434 -7.73 9.28 -1.37
N ASP A 435 -8.27 8.43 -2.23
CA ASP A 435 -7.70 8.14 -3.56
C ASP A 435 -8.28 9.10 -4.60
N ALA A 436 -7.45 9.75 -5.39
CA ALA A 436 -7.85 10.52 -6.57
C ALA A 436 -7.69 9.66 -7.83
N LEU A 437 -8.76 9.55 -8.61
CA LEU A 437 -8.84 8.69 -9.78
C LEU A 437 -8.72 9.52 -11.06
N PHE A 438 -7.83 9.09 -11.95
CA PHE A 438 -7.55 9.77 -13.22
C PHE A 438 -7.71 8.81 -14.40
N THR A 439 -8.14 9.33 -15.56
CA THR A 439 -7.90 8.71 -16.87
C THR A 439 -6.60 9.24 -17.46
N ILE A 440 -5.97 8.42 -18.30
CA ILE A 440 -4.77 8.80 -19.07
C ILE A 440 -5.21 9.02 -20.52
N GLU A 441 -5.29 10.28 -20.94
CA GLU A 441 -5.79 10.68 -22.24
C GLU A 441 -4.73 11.45 -23.03
N GLY A 442 -4.20 10.83 -24.08
CA GLY A 442 -3.15 11.46 -24.90
C GLY A 442 -1.90 11.83 -24.09
N GLY A 443 -1.54 11.03 -23.08
CA GLY A 443 -0.40 11.27 -22.19
C GLY A 443 -0.67 12.32 -21.11
N LYS A 444 -1.92 12.72 -20.88
CA LYS A 444 -2.34 13.66 -19.83
C LYS A 444 -3.10 12.93 -18.73
N LEU A 445 -2.97 13.41 -17.51
CA LEU A 445 -3.79 12.98 -16.36
C LEU A 445 -5.06 13.82 -16.31
N VAL A 446 -6.23 13.17 -16.43
CA VAL A 446 -7.54 13.83 -16.39
C VAL A 446 -8.30 13.34 -15.17
N PHE A 447 -8.47 14.21 -14.18
CA PHE A 447 -9.18 13.89 -12.94
C PHE A 447 -10.64 13.46 -13.21
N GLN A 448 -11.12 12.45 -12.53
CA GLN A 448 -12.46 11.91 -12.67
C GLN A 448 -13.26 11.95 -11.36
N SER A 449 -12.73 11.41 -10.27
CA SER A 449 -13.43 11.33 -8.98
C SER A 449 -12.47 11.01 -7.84
N TYR A 450 -13.02 10.96 -6.63
CA TYR A 450 -12.34 10.43 -5.45
C TYR A 450 -13.00 9.15 -4.98
N TYR A 451 -12.18 8.26 -4.39
CA TYR A 451 -12.67 7.16 -3.59
C TYR A 451 -12.16 7.31 -2.15
N LYS A 452 -13.04 7.05 -1.19
CA LYS A 452 -12.72 7.01 0.24
C LYS A 452 -13.53 5.90 0.90
N MET A 453 -12.94 5.18 1.86
CA MET A 453 -13.68 4.21 2.66
C MET A 453 -14.92 4.84 3.30
N MET A 454 -16.00 4.07 3.41
CA MET A 454 -17.33 4.61 3.70
C MET A 454 -17.65 4.77 5.19
N ALA A 455 -17.02 3.96 6.06
CA ALA A 455 -17.33 3.96 7.49
C ALA A 455 -16.66 5.11 8.23
N PRO A 456 -17.41 5.96 8.95
CA PRO A 456 -16.78 6.93 9.85
C PRO A 456 -15.98 6.25 10.96
N GLN A 457 -14.75 6.71 11.15
CA GLN A 457 -13.82 6.25 12.17
C GLN A 457 -13.75 7.24 13.35
N THR A 458 -13.15 6.83 14.45
CA THR A 458 -12.97 7.68 15.64
C THR A 458 -11.75 8.59 15.52
N PRO A 459 -11.61 9.63 16.37
CA PRO A 459 -10.39 10.43 16.43
C PRO A 459 -9.14 9.66 16.92
N GLN A 460 -9.30 8.46 17.48
CA GLN A 460 -8.19 7.60 17.91
C GLN A 460 -7.65 6.72 16.80
N GLU A 461 -8.25 6.78 15.62
CA GLU A 461 -7.86 5.99 14.44
C GLU A 461 -7.20 6.88 13.40
N ASN A 462 -5.89 6.70 13.18
CA ASN A 462 -5.28 7.23 11.98
C ASN A 462 -5.92 6.52 10.77
N CYS A 463 -6.48 7.29 9.87
CA CYS A 463 -7.20 6.74 8.73
C CYS A 463 -7.06 7.67 7.53
N VAL A 464 -6.26 7.22 6.55
CA VAL A 464 -6.01 7.85 5.26
C VAL A 464 -5.70 6.75 4.24
N ALA A 465 -5.82 7.03 2.94
CA ALA A 465 -5.42 6.11 1.88
C ALA A 465 -3.91 5.85 1.91
N HIS A 466 -3.52 4.58 1.78
CA HIS A 466 -2.11 4.16 1.80
C HIS A 466 -1.81 3.19 0.65
N ASN A 467 -1.10 2.08 0.87
CA ASN A 467 -0.71 1.16 -0.18
C ASN A 467 -1.72 0.05 -0.43
N GLY A 468 -1.81 -0.38 -1.69
CA GLY A 468 -2.68 -1.46 -2.10
C GLY A 468 -2.34 -2.02 -3.47
N SER A 469 -3.14 -2.96 -3.95
CA SER A 469 -2.96 -3.53 -5.28
C SER A 469 -4.26 -3.84 -6.00
N MET A 470 -4.18 -3.90 -7.32
CA MET A 470 -5.24 -4.45 -8.14
C MET A 470 -5.45 -5.93 -7.85
N ILE A 471 -6.71 -6.36 -7.85
CA ILE A 471 -7.12 -7.77 -7.81
C ILE A 471 -7.41 -8.20 -9.24
N PRO A 472 -6.88 -9.32 -9.75
CA PRO A 472 -6.98 -9.71 -11.15
C PRO A 472 -8.38 -10.25 -11.52
N ILE A 473 -9.43 -9.49 -11.25
CA ILE A 473 -10.78 -9.83 -11.72
C ILE A 473 -10.86 -9.55 -13.22
N PRO A 474 -11.17 -10.54 -14.07
CA PRO A 474 -11.11 -10.37 -15.50
C PRO A 474 -12.08 -9.29 -15.99
N GLY A 475 -11.56 -8.30 -16.72
CA GLY A 475 -12.39 -7.25 -17.34
C GLY A 475 -13.00 -6.24 -16.39
N ARG A 476 -12.49 -6.16 -15.16
CA ARG A 476 -12.87 -5.16 -14.14
C ARG A 476 -11.63 -4.56 -13.49
N ASP A 477 -11.77 -3.34 -13.01
CA ASP A 477 -10.74 -2.67 -12.23
C ASP A 477 -11.18 -2.73 -10.75
N VAL A 478 -10.63 -3.70 -10.02
CA VAL A 478 -10.92 -3.94 -8.61
C VAL A 478 -9.65 -3.74 -7.81
N MET A 479 -9.69 -2.88 -6.80
CA MET A 479 -8.56 -2.51 -5.94
C MET A 479 -8.79 -3.00 -4.52
N ALA A 480 -7.74 -3.53 -3.88
CA ALA A 480 -7.64 -3.63 -2.44
C ALA A 480 -6.77 -2.48 -1.93
N GLN A 481 -7.28 -1.70 -0.99
CA GLN A 481 -6.67 -0.49 -0.46
C GLN A 481 -6.57 -0.56 1.06
N SER A 482 -5.42 -0.20 1.61
CA SER A 482 -5.22 -0.04 3.06
C SER A 482 -5.55 1.38 3.51
N TRP A 483 -6.05 1.48 4.76
CA TRP A 483 -6.53 2.73 5.37
C TRP A 483 -5.99 2.88 6.80
N TYR A 484 -4.81 2.37 7.08
CA TYR A 484 -4.26 2.32 8.45
C TYR A 484 -5.26 1.67 9.42
N GLN A 485 -5.66 2.35 10.52
CA GLN A 485 -6.64 1.82 11.47
C GLN A 485 -8.08 1.78 10.91
N GLY A 486 -8.34 2.35 9.74
CA GLY A 486 -9.58 2.12 8.98
C GLY A 486 -9.62 0.77 8.24
N GLY A 487 -8.57 -0.04 8.38
CA GLY A 487 -8.51 -1.41 7.88
C GLY A 487 -8.28 -1.52 6.37
N VAL A 488 -8.96 -2.46 5.74
CA VAL A 488 -8.88 -2.79 4.30
C VAL A 488 -10.23 -2.56 3.64
N SER A 489 -10.23 -1.81 2.56
CA SER A 489 -11.39 -1.66 1.67
C SER A 489 -11.08 -2.26 0.31
N VAL A 490 -12.01 -3.03 -0.25
CA VAL A 490 -11.96 -3.51 -1.63
C VAL A 490 -13.05 -2.80 -2.42
N PHE A 491 -12.67 -2.14 -3.49
CA PHE A 491 -13.60 -1.36 -4.28
C PHE A 491 -13.44 -1.59 -5.79
N ASP A 492 -14.56 -1.46 -6.50
CA ASP A 492 -14.62 -1.49 -7.95
C ASP A 492 -14.58 -0.05 -8.49
N TRP A 493 -13.63 0.25 -9.35
CA TRP A 493 -13.46 1.52 -10.04
C TRP A 493 -13.44 1.35 -11.57
N THR A 494 -14.08 0.27 -12.05
CA THR A 494 -14.28 0.03 -13.49
C THR A 494 -14.99 1.24 -14.12
N ASP A 495 -16.03 1.76 -13.45
CA ASP A 495 -16.52 3.11 -13.70
C ASP A 495 -15.75 4.11 -12.82
N VAL A 496 -14.76 4.75 -13.40
CA VAL A 496 -13.86 5.69 -12.70
C VAL A 496 -14.58 6.90 -12.10
N LYS A 497 -15.83 7.18 -12.53
CA LYS A 497 -16.66 8.28 -11.99
C LYS A 497 -17.50 7.86 -10.79
N ASN A 498 -17.77 6.56 -10.65
CA ASN A 498 -18.63 6.01 -9.61
C ASN A 498 -17.97 4.80 -8.92
N PRO A 499 -16.77 4.96 -8.32
CA PRO A 499 -16.13 3.89 -7.57
C PRO A 499 -17.00 3.52 -6.35
N HIS A 500 -17.05 2.23 -6.00
CA HIS A 500 -17.87 1.77 -4.88
C HIS A 500 -17.25 0.57 -4.17
N GLU A 501 -17.42 0.53 -2.84
CA GLU A 501 -16.92 -0.54 -1.99
C GLU A 501 -17.71 -1.84 -2.22
N ILE A 502 -17.00 -2.97 -2.27
CA ILE A 502 -17.58 -4.29 -2.52
C ILE A 502 -17.21 -5.33 -1.48
N ALA A 503 -16.18 -5.05 -0.67
CA ALA A 503 -15.79 -5.85 0.47
C ALA A 503 -14.94 -5.01 1.44
N TYR A 504 -14.88 -5.38 2.72
CA TYR A 504 -13.98 -4.76 3.69
C TYR A 504 -13.62 -5.71 4.83
N PHE A 505 -12.50 -5.39 5.47
CA PHE A 505 -12.13 -5.80 6.82
C PHE A 505 -11.72 -4.57 7.60
N ASP A 506 -12.18 -4.47 8.85
CA ASP A 506 -11.76 -3.43 9.77
C ASP A 506 -11.58 -4.00 11.17
N ARG A 507 -10.68 -3.39 11.93
CA ARG A 507 -10.37 -3.76 13.30
C ARG A 507 -10.27 -2.48 14.13
N GLY A 508 -10.97 -2.41 15.25
CA GLY A 508 -10.99 -1.24 16.11
C GLY A 508 -9.59 -0.77 16.53
N PRO A 509 -9.48 0.48 17.00
CA PRO A 509 -8.20 1.13 17.29
C PRO A 509 -7.33 0.33 18.25
N VAL A 510 -6.01 0.55 18.18
CA VAL A 510 -5.07 -0.10 19.11
C VAL A 510 -5.23 0.42 20.53
N ASP A 511 -5.65 1.68 20.70
CA ASP A 511 -5.89 2.35 21.99
C ASP A 511 -7.20 3.15 21.94
N SER A 512 -7.99 3.10 23.03
CA SER A 512 -9.29 3.77 23.11
C SER A 512 -9.22 5.25 23.51
N THR A 513 -8.06 5.72 23.94
CA THR A 513 -7.88 7.05 24.56
C THR A 513 -6.96 7.97 23.77
N SER A 514 -6.09 7.41 22.96
CA SER A 514 -5.11 8.14 22.16
C SER A 514 -4.96 7.50 20.79
N MET A 515 -4.50 8.27 19.82
CA MET A 515 -4.12 7.75 18.52
C MET A 515 -2.87 6.90 18.67
N GLY A 516 -3.04 5.57 18.57
CA GLY A 516 -1.95 4.61 18.61
C GLY A 516 -1.30 4.40 17.24
N ASN A 517 -0.06 3.92 17.24
CA ASN A 517 0.61 3.49 16.01
C ASN A 517 0.13 2.09 15.62
N GLY A 518 -0.78 1.98 14.68
CA GLY A 518 -1.38 0.71 14.28
C GLY A 518 -2.13 0.81 12.96
N GLY A 519 -2.75 -0.30 12.60
CA GLY A 519 -3.56 -0.44 11.40
C GLY A 519 -2.80 -1.00 10.21
N THR A 520 -3.49 -1.11 9.10
CA THR A 520 -3.02 -1.72 7.87
C THR A 520 -2.07 -0.79 7.12
N TRP A 521 -0.77 -1.12 7.07
CA TRP A 521 0.21 -0.42 6.25
C TRP A 521 -0.05 -0.64 4.76
N SER A 522 -0.25 -1.91 4.36
CA SER A 522 -0.47 -2.29 2.97
C SER A 522 -1.30 -3.55 2.85
N VAL A 523 -1.93 -3.74 1.69
CA VAL A 523 -2.65 -4.96 1.34
C VAL A 523 -2.45 -5.30 -0.13
N TYR A 524 -2.01 -6.53 -0.41
CA TYR A 524 -1.73 -6.98 -1.77
C TYR A 524 -2.41 -8.31 -2.08
N TRP A 525 -2.94 -8.40 -3.32
CA TRP A 525 -3.34 -9.68 -3.88
C TRP A 525 -2.10 -10.47 -4.28
N TYR A 526 -1.96 -11.66 -3.71
CA TYR A 526 -0.91 -12.60 -4.10
C TYR A 526 -1.44 -14.02 -4.18
N ASN A 527 -1.43 -14.58 -5.38
CA ASN A 527 -1.74 -15.99 -5.67
C ASN A 527 -3.02 -16.53 -5.00
N GLY A 528 -4.09 -15.72 -4.99
CA GLY A 528 -5.42 -16.14 -4.54
C GLY A 528 -5.83 -15.66 -3.16
N VAL A 529 -4.96 -14.95 -2.44
CA VAL A 529 -5.25 -14.35 -1.13
C VAL A 529 -4.89 -12.87 -1.11
N LEU A 530 -5.45 -12.13 -0.15
CA LEU A 530 -5.01 -10.80 0.21
C LEU A 530 -4.12 -10.91 1.45
N VAL A 531 -2.93 -10.35 1.37
CA VAL A 531 -1.96 -10.33 2.47
C VAL A 531 -1.77 -8.89 2.92
N SER A 532 -1.91 -8.63 4.20
CA SER A 532 -1.85 -7.30 4.79
C SER A 532 -0.77 -7.19 5.84
N SER A 533 0.06 -6.14 5.74
CA SER A 533 1.00 -5.76 6.77
C SER A 533 0.30 -4.87 7.79
N GLU A 534 0.20 -5.33 9.01
CA GLU A 534 -0.34 -4.56 10.11
C GLU A 534 0.80 -4.04 10.97
N ILE A 535 0.82 -2.72 11.15
CA ILE A 535 1.92 -1.93 11.73
C ILE A 535 2.41 -2.51 13.05
N SER A 536 1.49 -2.79 13.99
CA SER A 536 1.82 -3.20 15.35
C SER A 536 1.36 -4.61 15.70
N ARG A 537 0.47 -5.20 14.89
CA ARG A 537 -0.16 -6.50 15.16
C ARG A 537 0.42 -7.65 14.32
N GLY A 538 1.14 -7.35 13.20
CA GLY A 538 1.93 -8.31 12.41
C GLY A 538 1.42 -8.57 10.99
N LEU A 539 0.97 -9.79 10.69
CA LEU A 539 0.58 -10.23 9.36
C LEU A 539 -0.86 -10.75 9.39
N ASP A 540 -1.73 -10.17 8.58
CA ASP A 540 -3.09 -10.66 8.36
C ASP A 540 -3.23 -11.26 6.95
N VAL A 541 -4.00 -12.34 6.82
CA VAL A 541 -4.30 -12.94 5.51
C VAL A 541 -5.81 -13.07 5.37
N PHE A 542 -6.32 -12.66 4.21
CA PHE A 542 -7.75 -12.67 3.90
C PHE A 542 -8.04 -13.42 2.60
N GLU A 543 -9.29 -13.86 2.47
CA GLU A 543 -9.85 -14.36 1.22
C GLU A 543 -11.17 -13.64 0.93
N LEU A 544 -11.37 -13.23 -0.33
CA LEU A 544 -12.65 -12.68 -0.76
C LEU A 544 -13.70 -13.80 -0.83
N SER A 545 -14.91 -13.49 -0.38
CA SER A 545 -16.06 -14.38 -0.47
C SER A 545 -16.91 -14.05 -1.69
N PRO A 546 -17.53 -15.05 -2.34
CA PRO A 546 -18.53 -14.79 -3.37
C PRO A 546 -19.66 -13.91 -2.84
N SER A 547 -20.11 -12.97 -3.67
CA SER A 547 -21.13 -12.01 -3.30
C SER A 547 -21.92 -11.55 -4.54
N ALA A 548 -22.88 -10.66 -4.36
CA ALA A 548 -23.55 -10.02 -5.48
C ALA A 548 -22.60 -9.17 -6.34
N HIS A 549 -21.46 -8.74 -5.77
CA HIS A 549 -20.46 -7.92 -6.45
C HIS A 549 -19.40 -8.74 -7.19
N ILE A 550 -19.00 -9.89 -6.63
CA ILE A 550 -17.98 -10.78 -7.21
C ILE A 550 -18.50 -12.22 -7.14
N SER A 551 -18.62 -12.88 -8.29
CA SER A 551 -19.02 -14.29 -8.34
C SER A 551 -17.87 -15.23 -7.98
N GLN A 552 -18.21 -16.50 -7.63
CA GLN A 552 -17.19 -17.55 -7.45
C GLN A 552 -16.37 -17.75 -8.73
N ASN A 553 -16.99 -17.69 -9.91
CA ASN A 553 -16.28 -17.85 -11.18
C ASN A 553 -15.27 -16.71 -11.43
N GLU A 554 -15.57 -15.48 -10.99
CA GLU A 554 -14.63 -14.36 -11.07
C GLU A 554 -13.44 -14.58 -10.13
N LEU A 555 -13.67 -15.07 -8.91
CA LEU A 555 -12.61 -15.42 -7.95
C LEU A 555 -11.75 -16.58 -8.47
N ASP A 556 -12.38 -17.60 -9.05
CA ASP A 556 -11.67 -18.74 -9.63
C ASP A 556 -10.82 -18.32 -10.84
N ALA A 557 -11.33 -17.40 -11.67
CA ALA A 557 -10.55 -16.82 -12.76
C ALA A 557 -9.38 -15.96 -12.25
N ALA A 558 -9.58 -15.17 -11.20
CA ALA A 558 -8.52 -14.40 -10.55
C ALA A 558 -7.39 -15.30 -10.03
N LYS A 559 -7.73 -16.44 -9.41
CA LYS A 559 -6.75 -17.43 -8.90
C LYS A 559 -5.92 -18.09 -10.00
N THR A 560 -6.31 -17.99 -11.28
CA THR A 560 -5.49 -18.50 -12.40
C THR A 560 -4.31 -17.56 -12.73
N VAL A 561 -4.33 -16.32 -12.24
CA VAL A 561 -3.21 -15.38 -12.38
C VAL A 561 -2.24 -15.62 -11.23
N VAL A 562 -1.07 -16.16 -11.55
CA VAL A 562 -0.04 -16.55 -10.57
C VAL A 562 1.21 -15.73 -10.80
N PHE A 563 1.79 -15.22 -9.73
CA PHE A 563 3.04 -14.47 -9.73
C PHE A 563 4.16 -15.29 -9.10
N ASP A 564 5.32 -15.31 -9.74
CA ASP A 564 6.55 -15.85 -9.15
C ASP A 564 7.11 -14.89 -8.08
N HIS A 565 6.94 -13.58 -8.29
CA HIS A 565 7.26 -12.53 -7.34
C HIS A 565 6.34 -11.32 -7.51
N LEU A 566 6.22 -10.49 -6.48
CA LEU A 566 5.49 -9.23 -6.50
C LEU A 566 6.19 -8.24 -5.57
N ASN A 567 6.38 -7.01 -6.04
CA ASN A 567 6.91 -5.88 -5.25
C ASN A 567 5.84 -4.78 -5.13
N ALA A 568 5.85 -4.06 -4.02
CA ALA A 568 4.87 -3.02 -3.71
C ALA A 568 4.71 -1.97 -4.82
N GLN A 569 5.82 -1.45 -5.34
CA GLN A 569 5.85 -0.44 -6.39
C GLN A 569 6.05 -1.03 -7.81
N GLY A 570 5.91 -2.35 -7.93
CA GLY A 570 6.03 -3.06 -9.21
C GLY A 570 4.68 -3.55 -9.70
N GLN A 571 4.08 -2.91 -10.71
CA GLN A 571 2.78 -3.34 -11.20
C GLN A 571 2.92 -4.39 -12.30
N PRO A 572 2.43 -5.64 -12.08
CA PRO A 572 2.38 -6.67 -13.11
C PRO A 572 1.21 -6.44 -14.06
N LYS A 573 1.37 -6.86 -15.31
CA LYS A 573 0.25 -6.97 -16.23
C LYS A 573 -0.45 -8.31 -16.05
N PHE A 574 -1.73 -8.28 -15.71
CA PHE A 574 -2.53 -9.49 -15.56
C PHE A 574 -2.84 -10.10 -16.92
N VAL A 575 -2.56 -11.39 -17.03
CA VAL A 575 -2.91 -12.21 -18.18
C VAL A 575 -3.60 -13.46 -17.67
N TRP A 576 -4.86 -13.63 -18.04
CA TRP A 576 -5.65 -14.79 -17.63
C TRP A 576 -5.42 -15.94 -18.59
N PRO A 577 -4.96 -17.12 -18.11
CA PRO A 577 -4.91 -18.31 -18.94
C PRO A 577 -6.30 -18.70 -19.44
N ALA A 578 -6.36 -19.31 -20.61
CA ALA A 578 -7.62 -19.83 -21.14
C ALA A 578 -8.19 -20.89 -20.16
N SER A 579 -9.38 -20.61 -19.60
CA SER A 579 -10.05 -21.46 -18.63
C SER A 579 -11.57 -21.35 -18.71
N PHE A 580 -12.29 -22.38 -18.30
CA PHE A 580 -13.74 -22.30 -18.16
C PHE A 580 -14.16 -21.32 -17.05
N ALA A 581 -13.35 -21.17 -16.01
CA ALA A 581 -13.58 -20.14 -14.98
C ALA A 581 -13.60 -18.73 -15.59
N LEU A 582 -12.63 -18.39 -16.45
CA LEU A 582 -12.60 -17.11 -17.16
C LEU A 582 -13.87 -16.89 -18.00
N ALA A 583 -14.31 -17.90 -18.72
CA ALA A 583 -15.51 -17.84 -19.52
C ALA A 583 -16.77 -17.62 -18.68
N ARG A 584 -16.90 -18.36 -17.59
CA ARG A 584 -18.02 -18.22 -16.65
C ARG A 584 -18.01 -16.88 -15.94
N ALA A 585 -16.83 -16.36 -15.60
CA ALA A 585 -16.69 -15.03 -15.04
C ALA A 585 -17.31 -13.94 -15.94
N TYR A 586 -17.00 -13.99 -17.24
CA TYR A 586 -17.64 -13.06 -18.20
C TYR A 586 -19.16 -13.28 -18.34
N ALA A 587 -19.64 -14.52 -18.29
CA ALA A 587 -21.08 -14.80 -18.32
C ALA A 587 -21.78 -14.23 -17.07
N ASP A 588 -21.20 -14.35 -15.90
CA ASP A 588 -21.76 -13.79 -14.65
C ASP A 588 -21.73 -12.25 -14.67
N GLN A 589 -20.71 -11.65 -15.23
CA GLN A 589 -20.66 -10.20 -15.43
C GLN A 589 -21.71 -9.71 -16.43
N LEU A 590 -21.95 -10.46 -17.50
CA LEU A 590 -23.01 -10.15 -18.48
C LEU A 590 -24.41 -10.28 -17.87
N GLU A 591 -24.61 -11.16 -16.89
CA GLU A 591 -25.84 -11.22 -16.11
C GLU A 591 -26.03 -9.96 -15.26
N ARG A 592 -25.00 -9.55 -14.49
CA ARG A 592 -25.06 -8.33 -13.68
C ARG A 592 -25.27 -7.06 -14.50
N SER A 593 -24.64 -6.96 -15.68
CA SER A 593 -24.80 -5.80 -16.58
C SER A 593 -26.06 -5.88 -17.46
N SER A 594 -26.84 -6.97 -17.38
CA SER A 594 -27.94 -7.25 -18.32
C SER A 594 -27.49 -7.18 -19.80
N GLY A 595 -26.24 -7.56 -20.04
CA GLY A 595 -25.59 -7.53 -21.37
C GLY A 595 -26.13 -8.61 -22.33
N LEU A 596 -26.71 -9.68 -21.77
CA LEU A 596 -27.44 -10.71 -22.51
C LEU A 596 -28.77 -11.01 -21.77
N THR A 597 -29.78 -11.51 -22.49
CA THR A 597 -31.04 -11.92 -21.85
C THR A 597 -30.84 -13.15 -20.96
N ALA A 598 -31.70 -13.35 -19.97
CA ALA A 598 -31.65 -14.48 -19.06
C ALA A 598 -31.70 -15.83 -19.80
N GLU A 599 -32.55 -15.95 -20.85
CA GLU A 599 -32.66 -17.15 -21.68
C GLU A 599 -31.35 -17.40 -22.44
N ARG A 600 -30.72 -16.31 -22.96
CA ARG A 600 -29.47 -16.44 -23.69
C ARG A 600 -28.31 -16.84 -22.75
N LEU A 601 -28.24 -16.28 -21.55
CA LEU A 601 -27.26 -16.65 -20.54
C LEU A 601 -27.41 -18.11 -20.10
N THR A 602 -28.64 -18.57 -19.90
CA THR A 602 -28.93 -19.98 -19.61
C THR A 602 -28.39 -20.91 -20.71
N ALA A 603 -28.65 -20.57 -21.97
CA ALA A 603 -28.13 -21.33 -23.10
C ALA A 603 -26.59 -21.29 -23.20
N VAL A 604 -25.95 -20.15 -22.92
CA VAL A 604 -24.49 -20.00 -22.89
C VAL A 604 -23.90 -20.89 -21.78
N ARG A 605 -24.45 -20.85 -20.57
CA ARG A 605 -23.97 -21.67 -19.44
C ARG A 605 -24.12 -23.17 -19.71
N ALA A 606 -25.25 -23.59 -20.30
CA ALA A 606 -25.46 -24.98 -20.70
C ALA A 606 -24.44 -25.43 -21.77
N ALA A 607 -24.18 -24.59 -22.77
CA ALA A 607 -23.19 -24.86 -23.80
C ALA A 607 -21.77 -24.94 -23.25
N LEU A 608 -21.40 -24.08 -22.28
CA LEU A 608 -20.12 -24.14 -21.57
C LEU A 608 -19.97 -25.46 -20.81
N THR A 609 -21.00 -25.88 -20.07
CA THR A 609 -20.98 -27.16 -19.33
C THR A 609 -20.85 -28.35 -20.27
N THR A 610 -21.55 -28.34 -21.40
CA THR A 610 -21.45 -29.37 -22.43
C THR A 610 -20.04 -29.43 -23.02
N ALA A 611 -19.46 -28.25 -23.35
CA ALA A 611 -18.10 -28.17 -23.89
C ALA A 611 -17.05 -28.63 -22.88
N GLU A 612 -17.20 -28.32 -21.60
CA GLU A 612 -16.29 -28.74 -20.54
C GLU A 612 -16.29 -30.25 -20.34
N SER A 613 -17.47 -30.88 -20.42
CA SER A 613 -17.62 -32.35 -20.31
C SER A 613 -17.13 -33.09 -21.56
N ALA A 614 -17.03 -32.41 -22.70
CA ALA A 614 -16.54 -32.99 -23.94
C ALA A 614 -14.99 -33.01 -23.98
N SER A 615 -14.42 -33.78 -24.92
CA SER A 615 -12.97 -33.82 -25.16
C SER A 615 -12.64 -33.73 -26.66
N GLY A 616 -11.35 -33.46 -26.95
CA GLY A 616 -10.82 -33.45 -28.32
C GLY A 616 -11.60 -32.56 -29.29
N ASN A 617 -11.91 -33.08 -30.49
CA ASN A 617 -12.58 -32.32 -31.52
C ASN A 617 -14.03 -31.93 -31.17
N ALA A 618 -14.73 -32.74 -30.36
CA ALA A 618 -16.09 -32.42 -29.92
C ALA A 618 -16.11 -31.14 -29.06
N ARG A 619 -15.20 -31.03 -28.09
CA ARG A 619 -15.00 -29.82 -27.28
C ARG A 619 -14.68 -28.61 -28.15
N LYS A 620 -13.67 -28.73 -29.04
CA LYS A 620 -13.28 -27.63 -29.92
C LYS A 620 -14.43 -27.17 -30.84
N SER A 621 -15.21 -28.10 -31.37
CA SER A 621 -16.38 -27.79 -32.21
C SER A 621 -17.46 -27.04 -31.43
N ALA A 622 -17.81 -27.52 -30.21
CA ALA A 622 -18.81 -26.89 -29.36
C ALA A 622 -18.40 -25.45 -29.00
N LEU A 623 -17.13 -25.24 -28.61
CA LEU A 623 -16.60 -23.93 -28.26
C LEU A 623 -16.59 -22.95 -29.46
N ARG A 624 -16.20 -23.42 -30.64
CA ARG A 624 -16.22 -22.60 -31.87
C ARG A 624 -17.65 -22.21 -32.27
N THR A 625 -18.60 -23.12 -32.14
CA THR A 625 -20.01 -22.84 -32.41
C THR A 625 -20.54 -21.77 -31.45
N LEU A 626 -20.24 -21.93 -30.15
CA LEU A 626 -20.64 -20.96 -29.12
C LEU A 626 -19.98 -19.59 -29.37
N ALA A 627 -18.68 -19.55 -29.65
CA ALA A 627 -17.96 -18.30 -29.95
C ALA A 627 -18.58 -17.57 -31.15
N SER A 628 -18.87 -18.30 -32.24
CA SER A 628 -19.51 -17.70 -33.44
C SER A 628 -20.91 -17.16 -33.18
N SER A 629 -21.67 -17.78 -32.27
CA SER A 629 -22.99 -17.27 -31.88
C SER A 629 -22.85 -16.01 -31.01
N LEU A 630 -21.89 -15.97 -30.08
CA LEU A 630 -21.63 -14.82 -29.25
C LEU A 630 -21.11 -13.60 -30.06
N ASP A 631 -20.32 -13.82 -31.12
CA ASP A 631 -19.90 -12.75 -32.03
C ASP A 631 -21.11 -12.07 -32.68
N LYS A 632 -22.18 -12.82 -32.96
CA LYS A 632 -23.47 -12.26 -33.47
C LYS A 632 -24.25 -11.54 -32.36
N ASP A 633 -24.31 -12.12 -31.16
CA ASP A 633 -25.01 -11.51 -30.03
C ASP A 633 -24.38 -10.16 -29.64
N ALA A 634 -23.09 -9.98 -29.85
CA ALA A 634 -22.37 -8.73 -29.54
C ALA A 634 -22.95 -7.52 -30.32
N ALA A 635 -23.57 -7.72 -31.48
CA ALA A 635 -24.12 -6.63 -32.27
C ALA A 635 -25.36 -5.99 -31.62
N SER A 636 -26.13 -6.75 -30.83
CA SER A 636 -27.36 -6.31 -30.16
C SER A 636 -27.22 -6.17 -28.63
N SER A 637 -26.07 -6.50 -28.09
CA SER A 637 -25.80 -6.46 -26.63
C SER A 637 -25.60 -5.04 -26.15
N SER A 638 -26.15 -4.71 -24.98
CA SER A 638 -25.81 -3.49 -24.22
C SER A 638 -24.37 -3.47 -23.71
N ASP A 639 -23.72 -4.64 -23.61
CA ASP A 639 -22.31 -4.81 -23.20
C ASP A 639 -21.54 -5.60 -24.26
N ALA A 640 -21.54 -5.08 -25.49
CA ALA A 640 -20.91 -5.70 -26.65
C ALA A 640 -19.42 -6.03 -26.43
N ALA A 641 -18.71 -5.19 -25.66
CA ALA A 641 -17.29 -5.39 -25.37
C ALA A 641 -17.07 -6.67 -24.55
N LYS A 642 -17.90 -6.91 -23.54
CA LYS A 642 -17.80 -8.08 -22.67
C LYS A 642 -18.26 -9.36 -23.38
N VAL A 643 -19.28 -9.29 -24.22
CA VAL A 643 -19.68 -10.44 -25.09
C VAL A 643 -18.52 -10.85 -25.99
N ARG A 644 -17.76 -9.89 -26.57
CA ARG A 644 -16.57 -10.20 -27.37
C ARG A 644 -15.44 -10.83 -26.53
N LYS A 645 -15.25 -10.38 -25.28
CA LYS A 645 -14.29 -11.01 -24.35
C LYS A 645 -14.68 -12.46 -24.06
N LEU A 646 -15.95 -12.74 -23.83
CA LEU A 646 -16.48 -14.09 -23.65
C LEU A 646 -16.24 -14.94 -24.91
N ALA A 647 -16.55 -14.42 -26.10
CA ALA A 647 -16.30 -15.12 -27.36
C ALA A 647 -14.80 -15.41 -27.58
N ALA A 648 -13.93 -14.47 -27.22
CA ALA A 648 -12.48 -14.64 -27.28
C ALA A 648 -12.01 -15.73 -26.34
N ALA A 649 -12.47 -15.76 -25.09
CA ALA A 649 -12.16 -16.83 -24.12
C ALA A 649 -12.54 -18.22 -24.66
N MET A 650 -13.67 -18.33 -25.39
CA MET A 650 -14.06 -19.58 -26.05
C MET A 650 -13.07 -19.98 -27.14
N LYS A 651 -12.63 -19.01 -27.97
CA LYS A 651 -11.66 -19.27 -29.03
C LYS A 651 -10.31 -19.72 -28.46
N ASP A 652 -9.87 -19.11 -27.37
CA ASP A 652 -8.62 -19.45 -26.71
C ASP A 652 -8.63 -20.86 -26.11
N LEU A 653 -9.77 -21.32 -25.58
CA LEU A 653 -9.97 -22.70 -25.13
C LEU A 653 -9.89 -23.75 -26.26
N THR A 654 -9.89 -23.34 -27.52
CA THR A 654 -9.76 -24.27 -28.68
C THR A 654 -8.33 -24.42 -29.19
N LYS A 655 -7.40 -23.58 -28.69
CA LYS A 655 -5.99 -23.69 -29.04
C LYS A 655 -5.34 -24.86 -28.33
#